data_f769f752a8f1197487999778d0939965
#
_entry.id   f769f752a8f1197487999778d0939965
#
_cell.length_a   1.000
_cell.length_b   1.000
_cell.length_c   1.000
_cell.angle_alpha   90.00
_cell.angle_beta   90.00
_cell.angle_gamma   90.00
#
_symmetry.space_group_name_H-M   'P 1'
#
loop_
_entity.id
_entity.type
_entity.pdbx_description
1 polymer ?
#
loop_
_entity_poly.entity_id
_entity_poly.type
_entity_poly.pdbx_seq_one_letter_code
_entity_poly.pdbx_strand_id
1 'polypeptide(L)'
;MINFILRVVQINSAQVLLKERIFMKTTKKLIITVLVIITLFCFSSCFQTSQDTEATTTPTTSTTVKPNPTVKPDPPVDPATIVDITISGAKTNFAFGEDFNYDDIVVTAHLSDNTERVLQNTEYSVVSEDYNCMKVGTYQTTVYVTGTDVSKSYDVTVAQANKLKVLMIGNSFADDTINYAYEIARSVGIPEENILVADIYIGGCVLDTHWANAQSNAPAYRFGLEREGWFDGSSYTGWTMEQAIKYADWDFITFQQGSSASGDPSSFSNLQNLMEYVYDIATDEVNNPNANPNVKFVWHQTWAYQQGTTAAHFSKYNYDQMTMYNAIVTCMEKFVLNKDFVAIIPNGTAIQNARTSIIGDTFKRDDHNHLTYGAGRYIASMNLVSVLTGIDMSTLTWKPTNSGFNYSLSETEIKICKESVANAIANPFEITKSKYPAIPVNLSDMFEGEGTEQNPYLIQSADDMWALSNYTKGKNFTDTNTYFKLTADIDLSAENWNPICSSNESGWVASANSFNANFDGNGKTITFVGNYTGDTWAKGLFSAVGGYVHDLTLRGEIRIEKGRVGSLASMAMAGARIENITSYVNITAGNNQVGGIIGYVATQNVVITNCVNYGTITGRELVGGIVGGSWTNVQYINCVNHGDITATTIHVGGIVGEKYSAATLTNCSNDGKVMAGTTEATSDVGTAGQYVGNLVGRQYD
;
A
#
# COMPACT_ATOMS: atom_id res chain seq x y z
N MET A 1 11.49 -18.86 23.78
CA MET A 1 11.76 -17.76 24.71
C MET A 1 13.19 -17.23 24.61
N ILE A 2 14.25 -18.06 24.65
CA ILE A 2 15.65 -17.60 24.55
C ILE A 2 15.97 -16.95 23.19
N ASN A 3 15.49 -17.49 22.06
CA ASN A 3 15.68 -16.90 20.74
C ASN A 3 14.90 -15.59 20.51
N PHE A 4 13.79 -15.38 21.21
CA PHE A 4 13.04 -14.13 21.17
C PHE A 4 13.75 -13.03 21.97
N ILE A 5 14.30 -13.39 23.13
CA ILE A 5 15.08 -12.46 23.96
C ILE A 5 16.38 -12.04 23.25
N LEU A 6 17.05 -12.98 22.56
CA LEU A 6 18.24 -12.66 21.76
C LEU A 6 17.95 -11.74 20.57
N ARG A 7 16.79 -11.88 19.90
CA ARG A 7 16.36 -10.95 18.83
C ARG A 7 16.02 -9.56 19.37
N VAL A 8 15.31 -9.46 20.49
CA VAL A 8 15.00 -8.16 21.12
C VAL A 8 16.26 -7.44 21.59
N VAL A 9 17.26 -8.18 22.10
CA VAL A 9 18.55 -7.60 22.49
C VAL A 9 19.37 -7.17 21.26
N GLN A 10 19.30 -7.89 20.14
CA GLN A 10 19.95 -7.47 18.88
C GLN A 10 19.30 -6.26 18.23
N ILE A 11 17.96 -6.13 18.27
CA ILE A 11 17.23 -4.96 17.74
C ILE A 11 17.54 -3.71 18.59
N ASN A 12 17.55 -3.85 19.92
CA ASN A 12 17.92 -2.74 20.80
C ASN A 12 19.39 -2.32 20.64
N SER A 13 20.30 -3.26 20.40
CA SER A 13 21.72 -2.92 20.15
C SER A 13 21.95 -2.25 18.80
N ALA A 14 21.18 -2.60 17.77
CA ALA A 14 21.26 -1.93 16.46
C ALA A 14 20.72 -0.50 16.51
N GLN A 15 19.63 -0.26 17.23
CA GLN A 15 19.08 1.10 17.42
C GLN A 15 19.98 1.97 18.31
N VAL A 16 20.63 1.40 19.32
CA VAL A 16 21.63 2.11 20.15
C VAL A 16 22.87 2.44 19.33
N LEU A 17 23.36 1.49 18.49
CA LEU A 17 24.51 1.74 17.60
C LEU A 17 24.20 2.77 16.52
N LEU A 18 22.97 2.85 16.03
CA LEU A 18 22.55 3.90 15.08
C LEU A 18 22.50 5.26 15.75
N LYS A 19 21.96 5.37 16.98
CA LYS A 19 21.98 6.61 17.77
C LYS A 19 23.39 7.04 18.13
N GLU A 20 24.27 6.10 18.50
CA GLU A 20 25.69 6.38 18.77
C GLU A 20 26.45 6.81 17.51
N ARG A 21 26.14 6.25 16.33
CA ARG A 21 26.75 6.67 15.05
C ARG A 21 26.30 8.07 14.63
N ILE A 22 25.03 8.42 14.81
CA ILE A 22 24.50 9.76 14.56
C ILE A 22 25.16 10.73 15.55
N PHE A 23 25.23 10.41 16.83
CA PHE A 23 25.89 11.20 17.86
C PHE A 23 27.39 11.38 17.56
N MET A 24 28.11 10.33 17.13
CA MET A 24 29.53 10.43 16.74
C MET A 24 29.76 11.26 15.46
N LYS A 25 28.84 11.23 14.48
CA LYS A 25 28.94 12.10 13.29
C LYS A 25 28.74 13.56 13.65
N THR A 26 27.77 13.87 14.50
CA THR A 26 27.51 15.23 15.00
C THR A 26 28.67 15.72 15.87
N THR A 27 29.20 14.89 16.76
CA THR A 27 30.35 15.19 17.61
C THR A 27 31.64 15.38 16.80
N LYS A 28 31.87 14.59 15.73
CA LYS A 28 33.01 14.81 14.81
C LYS A 28 32.91 16.14 14.04
N LYS A 29 31.73 16.50 13.53
CA LYS A 29 31.52 17.81 12.91
C LYS A 29 31.74 18.94 13.91
N LEU A 30 31.21 18.80 15.11
CA LEU A 30 31.41 19.79 16.19
C LEU A 30 32.87 19.89 16.60
N ILE A 31 33.61 18.79 16.75
CA ILE A 31 35.04 18.79 17.08
C ILE A 31 35.88 19.44 15.96
N ILE A 32 35.57 19.18 14.70
CA ILE A 32 36.26 19.81 13.55
C ILE A 32 35.97 21.31 13.53
N THR A 33 34.72 21.72 13.76
CA THR A 33 34.33 23.14 13.83
C THR A 33 35.01 23.86 15.01
N VAL A 34 35.06 23.21 16.18
CA VAL A 34 35.77 23.76 17.36
C VAL A 34 37.28 23.81 17.13
N LEU A 35 37.88 22.81 16.45
CA LEU A 35 39.31 22.85 16.09
C LEU A 35 39.63 23.98 15.09
N VAL A 36 38.74 24.21 14.10
CA VAL A 36 38.90 25.35 13.16
C VAL A 36 38.77 26.69 13.88
N ILE A 37 37.84 26.82 14.83
CA ILE A 37 37.69 28.02 15.66
C ILE A 37 38.90 28.22 16.56
N ILE A 38 39.45 27.18 17.18
CA ILE A 38 40.66 27.26 18.03
C ILE A 38 41.90 27.63 17.19
N THR A 39 42.03 27.09 15.96
CA THR A 39 43.12 27.48 15.05
C THR A 39 43.00 28.96 14.59
N LEU A 40 41.77 29.44 14.34
CA LEU A 40 41.53 30.85 14.03
C LEU A 40 41.81 31.77 15.21
N PHE A 41 41.50 31.38 16.45
CA PHE A 41 41.85 32.14 17.67
C PHE A 41 43.35 32.09 17.98
N CYS A 42 44.07 31.01 17.71
CA CYS A 42 45.53 30.93 17.89
C CYS A 42 46.30 31.77 16.86
N PHE A 43 45.75 32.02 15.67
CA PHE A 43 46.37 32.93 14.69
C PHE A 43 46.13 34.43 14.99
N SER A 44 45.10 34.79 15.76
CA SER A 44 44.82 36.19 16.15
C SER A 44 45.65 36.68 17.36
N SER A 45 46.30 35.77 18.09
CA SER A 45 47.07 36.14 19.30
C SER A 45 48.57 36.24 19.07
N CYS A 46 49.07 36.17 17.82
CA CYS A 46 50.50 36.20 17.49
C CYS A 46 50.97 37.48 16.81
N PHE A 47 50.20 38.56 16.80
CA PHE A 47 50.67 39.86 16.28
C PHE A 47 50.36 40.98 17.26
N GLN A 48 51.08 40.99 18.39
CA GLN A 48 51.40 42.18 19.16
C GLN A 48 52.70 41.96 19.93
N THR A 49 53.79 42.35 19.35
CA THR A 49 55.05 42.61 20.08
C THR A 49 55.54 43.98 19.72
N SER A 50 55.67 44.79 20.77
CA SER A 50 56.69 45.77 21.09
C SER A 50 56.98 46.91 20.13
N GLN A 51 56.71 48.11 20.61
CA GLN A 51 57.76 49.13 20.62
C GLN A 51 57.58 50.03 21.85
N ASP A 52 58.59 49.90 22.75
CA ASP A 52 58.93 50.90 23.74
C ASP A 52 59.52 52.16 23.07
N THR A 53 59.20 53.33 23.55
CA THR A 53 60.16 54.42 23.74
C THR A 53 59.59 55.53 24.62
N GLU A 54 60.23 55.61 25.76
CA GLU A 54 60.67 56.70 26.54
C GLU A 54 59.91 58.05 26.67
N ALA A 55 59.95 58.40 27.93
CA ALA A 55 59.51 59.57 28.65
C ALA A 55 60.11 60.91 28.18
N THR A 56 59.37 61.96 28.35
CA THR A 56 59.94 63.24 28.85
C THR A 56 58.91 63.98 29.70
N THR A 57 59.40 64.33 30.87
CA THR A 57 58.84 65.20 31.90
C THR A 57 58.77 66.65 31.46
N THR A 58 57.80 67.45 31.88
CA THR A 58 57.82 68.42 32.93
C THR A 58 56.67 69.42 32.82
N PRO A 59 56.49 70.35 33.78
CA PRO A 59 55.33 70.33 34.65
C PRO A 59 54.53 71.67 34.67
N THR A 60 53.56 71.71 35.61
CA THR A 60 52.89 72.85 36.21
C THR A 60 51.82 73.59 35.41
N THR A 61 50.59 73.62 35.90
CA THR A 61 50.18 74.64 36.88
C THR A 61 48.81 74.30 37.49
N SER A 62 48.78 74.43 38.80
CA SER A 62 47.65 74.38 39.69
C SER A 62 46.64 75.50 39.43
N THR A 63 45.37 75.19 39.22
CA THR A 63 44.26 76.10 39.60
C THR A 63 43.19 75.32 40.29
N THR A 64 43.05 75.63 41.58
CA THR A 64 41.99 75.11 42.44
C THR A 64 40.63 75.65 42.01
N VAL A 65 39.70 74.69 41.67
CA VAL A 65 38.28 74.97 41.56
C VAL A 65 37.58 74.13 42.62
N LYS A 66 36.70 74.77 43.40
CA LYS A 66 35.91 74.18 44.48
C LYS A 66 35.09 73.01 44.00
N PRO A 67 34.85 71.97 44.84
CA PRO A 67 34.04 70.82 44.49
C PRO A 67 32.55 71.21 44.48
N ASN A 68 31.91 70.87 43.36
CA ASN A 68 30.48 70.84 43.21
C ASN A 68 29.92 69.53 43.90
N PRO A 69 28.71 69.52 44.46
CA PRO A 69 28.23 68.37 45.23
C PRO A 69 28.15 67.10 44.36
N THR A 70 28.70 66.06 44.91
CA THR A 70 28.65 64.72 44.37
C THR A 70 27.18 64.26 44.07
N VAL A 71 26.83 64.18 42.82
CA VAL A 71 25.71 63.33 42.36
C VAL A 71 26.17 61.90 42.58
N LYS A 72 25.44 61.18 43.44
CA LYS A 72 25.62 59.74 43.65
C LYS A 72 25.40 59.05 42.30
N PRO A 73 26.33 58.26 41.78
CA PRO A 73 26.04 57.49 40.57
C PRO A 73 24.85 56.57 40.82
N ASP A 74 23.95 56.61 39.91
CA ASP A 74 22.85 55.62 39.90
C ASP A 74 23.48 54.22 39.97
N PRO A 75 22.87 53.29 40.69
CA PRO A 75 23.32 51.87 40.70
C PRO A 75 23.41 51.41 39.29
N PRO A 76 24.41 50.57 38.91
CA PRO A 76 24.48 49.99 37.57
C PRO A 76 23.17 49.27 37.29
N VAL A 77 22.47 49.71 36.25
CA VAL A 77 21.30 49.02 35.75
C VAL A 77 21.82 47.66 35.24
N ASP A 78 21.36 46.58 35.81
CA ASP A 78 21.66 45.24 35.28
C ASP A 78 21.29 45.21 33.80
N PRO A 79 22.15 44.71 32.95
CA PRO A 79 21.86 44.64 31.52
C PRO A 79 20.55 43.89 31.30
N ALA A 80 19.62 44.52 30.56
CA ALA A 80 18.32 43.90 30.26
C ALA A 80 18.50 42.52 29.61
N THR A 81 17.85 41.48 30.17
CA THR A 81 17.95 40.11 29.70
C THR A 81 16.82 39.81 28.71
N ILE A 82 17.06 38.93 27.75
CA ILE A 82 16.01 38.45 26.82
C ILE A 82 15.05 37.55 27.57
N VAL A 83 13.75 37.87 27.55
CA VAL A 83 12.67 37.12 28.23
C VAL A 83 11.72 36.40 27.29
N ASP A 84 11.56 36.86 26.05
CA ASP A 84 10.78 36.18 24.99
C ASP A 84 11.30 36.62 23.62
N ILE A 85 10.85 35.95 22.56
CA ILE A 85 11.13 36.33 21.17
C ILE A 85 9.87 36.35 20.33
N THR A 86 9.85 37.20 19.32
CA THR A 86 8.85 37.15 18.23
C THR A 86 9.54 36.75 16.93
N ILE A 87 8.90 35.86 16.16
CA ILE A 87 9.37 35.36 14.87
C ILE A 87 8.49 35.94 13.77
N SER A 88 9.09 36.54 12.75
CA SER A 88 8.40 37.01 11.55
C SER A 88 9.23 36.71 10.29
N GLY A 89 8.61 36.80 9.11
CA GLY A 89 9.28 36.51 7.83
C GLY A 89 9.60 35.02 7.58
N ALA A 90 9.32 34.13 8.56
CA ALA A 90 9.63 32.71 8.41
C ALA A 90 8.84 32.10 7.24
N LYS A 91 9.54 31.39 6.37
CA LYS A 91 8.91 30.54 5.36
C LYS A 91 8.28 29.34 6.05
N THR A 92 6.96 29.15 5.88
CA THR A 92 6.19 28.08 6.52
C THR A 92 5.70 27.00 5.53
N ASN A 93 5.78 27.27 4.22
CA ASN A 93 5.34 26.34 3.19
C ASN A 93 6.50 26.04 2.23
N PHE A 94 6.85 24.77 2.12
CA PHE A 94 7.90 24.27 1.26
C PHE A 94 7.31 23.38 0.18
N ALA A 95 7.84 23.47 -1.03
CA ALA A 95 7.51 22.54 -2.09
C ALA A 95 8.13 21.15 -1.81
N PHE A 96 7.57 20.11 -2.41
CA PHE A 96 8.17 18.77 -2.37
C PHE A 96 9.57 18.80 -2.99
N GLY A 97 10.54 18.22 -2.30
CA GLY A 97 11.95 18.25 -2.72
C GLY A 97 12.71 19.53 -2.36
N GLU A 98 12.07 20.54 -1.80
CA GLU A 98 12.73 21.80 -1.42
C GLU A 98 13.45 21.65 -0.09
N ASP A 99 14.75 22.02 -0.05
CA ASP A 99 15.55 22.00 1.16
C ASP A 99 15.05 23.04 2.17
N PHE A 100 15.14 22.71 3.45
CA PHE A 100 14.81 23.65 4.51
C PHE A 100 15.75 24.87 4.47
N ASN A 101 15.16 26.06 4.47
CA ASN A 101 15.88 27.33 4.63
C ASN A 101 15.10 28.27 5.54
N TYR A 102 15.82 29.23 6.13
CA TYR A 102 15.28 30.25 7.03
C TYR A 102 15.89 31.64 6.76
N ASP A 103 16.29 31.90 5.51
CA ASP A 103 17.04 33.11 5.14
C ASP A 103 16.26 34.41 5.40
N ASP A 104 14.95 34.39 5.33
CA ASP A 104 14.05 35.53 5.49
C ASP A 104 13.56 35.72 6.94
N ILE A 105 14.03 34.89 7.90
CA ILE A 105 13.55 34.95 9.27
C ILE A 105 14.06 36.22 9.99
N VAL A 106 13.15 36.89 10.65
CA VAL A 106 13.46 37.99 11.55
C VAL A 106 13.06 37.61 12.97
N VAL A 107 14.04 37.56 13.87
CA VAL A 107 13.85 37.26 15.28
C VAL A 107 13.99 38.54 16.10
N THR A 108 12.92 38.97 16.76
CA THR A 108 12.87 40.12 17.63
C THR A 108 12.85 39.67 19.08
N ALA A 109 13.85 40.08 19.85
CA ALA A 109 13.93 39.82 21.28
C ALA A 109 13.14 40.85 22.07
N HIS A 110 12.37 40.40 23.06
CA HIS A 110 11.74 41.19 24.10
C HIS A 110 12.59 41.13 25.34
N LEU A 111 12.93 42.28 25.89
CA LEU A 111 13.87 42.42 26.99
C LEU A 111 13.13 42.66 28.32
N SER A 112 13.78 42.36 29.43
CA SER A 112 13.22 42.49 30.78
C SER A 112 12.86 43.93 31.19
N ASP A 113 13.38 44.95 30.45
CA ASP A 113 13.05 46.34 30.60
C ASP A 113 11.91 46.84 29.69
N ASN A 114 11.19 45.90 29.03
CA ASN A 114 10.11 46.11 28.03
C ASN A 114 10.59 46.78 26.72
N THR A 115 11.89 46.78 26.43
CA THR A 115 12.39 47.19 25.13
C THR A 115 12.49 45.99 24.17
N GLU A 116 12.62 46.28 22.88
CA GLU A 116 12.73 45.27 21.83
C GLU A 116 13.95 45.51 20.97
N ARG A 117 14.57 44.45 20.48
CA ARG A 117 15.61 44.54 19.46
C ARG A 117 15.62 43.32 18.52
N VAL A 118 15.97 43.55 17.27
CA VAL A 118 16.21 42.48 16.31
C VAL A 118 17.53 41.77 16.61
N LEU A 119 17.50 40.44 16.68
CA LEU A 119 18.69 39.62 16.87
C LEU A 119 19.47 39.47 15.56
N GLN A 120 20.79 39.42 15.65
CA GLN A 120 21.63 39.03 14.53
C GLN A 120 21.68 37.53 14.37
N ASN A 121 21.96 37.01 13.15
CA ASN A 121 22.04 35.58 12.85
C ASN A 121 23.01 34.77 13.71
N THR A 122 23.96 35.44 14.39
CA THR A 122 24.88 34.82 15.34
C THR A 122 24.31 34.66 16.75
N GLU A 123 23.17 35.31 17.04
CA GLU A 123 22.56 35.35 18.38
C GLU A 123 21.44 34.32 18.54
N TYR A 124 21.10 33.57 17.48
CA TYR A 124 20.11 32.48 17.53
C TYR A 124 20.48 31.35 16.58
N SER A 125 19.86 30.20 16.77
CA SER A 125 19.89 29.07 15.85
C SER A 125 18.46 28.60 15.52
N VAL A 126 18.26 28.12 14.30
CA VAL A 126 16.98 27.58 13.84
C VAL A 126 17.16 26.08 13.58
N VAL A 127 16.33 25.26 14.20
CA VAL A 127 16.43 23.80 14.13
C VAL A 127 15.08 23.21 13.75
N SER A 128 15.08 22.37 12.73
CA SER A 128 13.95 21.54 12.33
C SER A 128 14.45 20.10 12.21
N GLU A 129 14.48 19.38 13.35
CA GLU A 129 15.20 18.09 13.47
C GLU A 129 14.66 17.00 12.58
N ASP A 130 13.33 16.97 12.36
CA ASP A 130 12.64 15.93 11.60
C ASP A 130 12.30 16.36 10.17
N TYR A 131 12.73 17.56 9.73
CA TYR A 131 12.40 18.03 8.39
C TYR A 131 12.90 17.08 7.31
N ASN A 132 11.98 16.68 6.44
CA ASN A 132 12.28 15.83 5.30
C ASN A 132 11.54 16.37 4.06
N CYS A 133 12.28 16.97 3.14
CA CYS A 133 11.74 17.53 1.90
C CYS A 133 11.06 16.51 0.99
N MET A 134 11.37 15.23 1.13
CA MET A 134 10.77 14.13 0.37
C MET A 134 9.59 13.45 1.10
N LYS A 135 9.08 14.07 2.17
CA LYS A 135 7.94 13.53 2.92
C LYS A 135 6.92 14.62 3.20
N VAL A 136 5.74 14.47 2.64
CA VAL A 136 4.59 15.36 2.89
C VAL A 136 4.23 15.34 4.38
N GLY A 137 4.06 16.51 4.97
CA GLY A 137 3.72 16.62 6.38
C GLY A 137 3.96 17.99 6.98
N THR A 138 3.71 18.08 8.27
CA THR A 138 4.00 19.26 9.10
C THR A 138 5.15 18.93 10.04
N TYR A 139 6.11 19.84 10.12
CA TYR A 139 7.34 19.69 10.90
C TYR A 139 7.46 20.86 11.86
N GLN A 140 7.81 20.58 13.12
CA GLN A 140 8.06 21.63 14.10
C GLN A 140 9.47 22.18 13.93
N THR A 141 9.57 23.50 13.82
CA THR A 141 10.82 24.25 13.75
C THR A 141 10.95 25.10 15.00
N THR A 142 12.12 25.11 15.63
CA THR A 142 12.36 25.85 16.87
C THR A 142 13.54 26.81 16.68
N VAL A 143 13.34 28.07 17.10
CA VAL A 143 14.37 29.10 17.21
C VAL A 143 14.86 29.12 18.66
N TYR A 144 16.16 28.95 18.84
CA TYR A 144 16.84 29.01 20.15
C TYR A 144 17.72 30.27 20.23
N VAL A 145 17.59 31.06 21.28
CA VAL A 145 18.46 32.21 21.51
C VAL A 145 19.75 31.75 22.17
N THR A 146 20.88 32.07 21.55
CA THR A 146 22.21 31.63 22.01
C THR A 146 22.51 32.13 23.40
N GLY A 147 22.91 31.22 24.31
CA GLY A 147 23.32 31.56 25.68
C GLY A 147 22.16 31.87 26.65
N THR A 148 20.93 31.56 26.28
CA THR A 148 19.74 31.71 27.12
C THR A 148 18.88 30.43 27.05
N ASP A 149 17.86 30.34 27.91
CA ASP A 149 16.83 29.29 27.84
C ASP A 149 15.61 29.70 26.98
N VAL A 150 15.67 30.85 26.30
CA VAL A 150 14.56 31.36 25.49
C VAL A 150 14.54 30.69 24.14
N SER A 151 13.39 30.11 23.82
CA SER A 151 13.12 29.50 22.50
C SER A 151 11.67 29.69 22.11
N LYS A 152 11.38 29.56 20.79
CA LYS A 152 10.02 29.61 20.24
C LYS A 152 9.92 28.73 19.04
N SER A 153 8.80 27.98 18.96
CA SER A 153 8.54 27.05 17.87
C SER A 153 7.46 27.59 16.93
N TYR A 154 7.55 27.17 15.66
CA TYR A 154 6.52 27.34 14.63
C TYR A 154 6.50 26.11 13.74
N ASP A 155 5.38 25.91 13.03
CA ASP A 155 5.23 24.78 12.13
C ASP A 155 5.61 25.18 10.70
N VAL A 156 6.27 24.25 10.00
CA VAL A 156 6.50 24.31 8.55
C VAL A 156 5.86 23.11 7.87
N THR A 157 5.39 23.28 6.64
CA THR A 157 4.72 22.22 5.88
C THR A 157 5.47 21.91 4.59
N VAL A 158 5.55 20.63 4.23
CA VAL A 158 5.94 20.14 2.91
C VAL A 158 4.68 19.67 2.19
N ALA A 159 4.35 20.32 1.08
CA ALA A 159 3.19 19.98 0.25
C ALA A 159 3.51 18.82 -0.73
N GLN A 160 2.48 18.16 -1.26
CA GLN A 160 2.65 17.22 -2.38
C GLN A 160 3.17 17.96 -3.63
N ALA A 161 3.96 17.24 -4.45
CA ALA A 161 4.39 17.81 -5.72
C ALA A 161 3.22 18.00 -6.69
N ASN A 162 3.28 19.07 -7.46
CA ASN A 162 2.38 19.32 -8.60
C ASN A 162 3.10 19.19 -9.95
N LYS A 163 4.30 18.61 -9.94
CA LYS A 163 5.15 18.34 -11.12
C LYS A 163 5.93 17.04 -10.91
N LEU A 164 6.34 16.42 -12.03
CA LEU A 164 7.20 15.25 -12.05
C LEU A 164 8.11 15.35 -13.28
N LYS A 165 9.35 15.80 -13.09
CA LYS A 165 10.39 15.85 -14.12
C LYS A 165 11.54 14.95 -13.68
N VAL A 166 11.65 13.75 -14.28
CA VAL A 166 12.64 12.75 -13.89
C VAL A 166 13.36 12.17 -15.09
N LEU A 167 14.69 12.08 -14.98
CA LEU A 167 15.55 11.32 -15.88
C LEU A 167 16.07 10.07 -15.17
N MET A 168 15.79 8.89 -15.70
CA MET A 168 16.33 7.64 -15.18
C MET A 168 17.60 7.25 -15.95
N ILE A 169 18.75 7.17 -15.26
CA ILE A 169 19.99 6.62 -15.80
C ILE A 169 20.00 5.12 -15.47
N GLY A 170 19.75 4.28 -16.51
CA GLY A 170 19.55 2.87 -16.22
C GLY A 170 19.61 1.93 -17.43
N ASN A 171 18.81 0.90 -17.35
CA ASN A 171 18.67 -0.17 -18.31
C ASN A 171 17.20 -0.60 -18.41
N SER A 172 16.93 -1.80 -18.90
CA SER A 172 15.57 -2.32 -19.06
C SER A 172 14.72 -2.35 -17.75
N PHE A 173 15.35 -2.31 -16.58
CA PHE A 173 14.63 -2.19 -15.31
C PHE A 173 14.14 -0.75 -15.06
N ALA A 174 14.82 0.26 -15.61
CA ALA A 174 14.28 1.62 -15.68
C ALA A 174 13.08 1.68 -16.64
N ASP A 175 13.18 1.06 -17.85
CA ASP A 175 12.06 0.93 -18.79
C ASP A 175 10.82 0.32 -18.12
N ASP A 176 11.00 -0.78 -17.39
CA ASP A 176 9.89 -1.42 -16.67
C ASP A 176 9.26 -0.49 -15.63
N THR A 177 10.08 0.36 -15.00
CA THR A 177 9.66 1.26 -13.92
C THR A 177 8.90 2.48 -14.45
N ILE A 178 9.29 3.06 -15.59
CA ILE A 178 8.62 4.26 -16.12
C ILE A 178 7.34 3.95 -16.90
N ASN A 179 7.08 2.72 -17.26
CA ASN A 179 6.09 2.28 -18.25
C ASN A 179 4.67 2.80 -18.07
N TYR A 180 4.26 3.12 -16.84
CA TYR A 180 2.95 3.69 -16.50
C TYR A 180 3.06 4.99 -15.70
N ALA A 181 4.27 5.54 -15.58
CA ALA A 181 4.50 6.68 -14.69
C ALA A 181 3.75 7.93 -15.15
N TYR A 182 3.65 8.15 -16.47
CA TYR A 182 2.91 9.28 -17.03
C TYR A 182 1.41 9.20 -16.73
N GLU A 183 0.76 8.05 -17.02
CA GLU A 183 -0.66 7.87 -16.77
C GLU A 183 -1.01 7.93 -15.29
N ILE A 184 -0.16 7.34 -14.44
CA ILE A 184 -0.34 7.39 -12.99
C ILE A 184 -0.23 8.84 -12.51
N ALA A 185 0.82 9.57 -12.89
CA ALA A 185 1.03 10.96 -12.49
C ALA A 185 -0.13 11.84 -12.91
N ARG A 186 -0.61 11.70 -14.15
CA ARG A 186 -1.77 12.41 -14.67
C ARG A 186 -3.06 12.07 -13.91
N SER A 187 -3.26 10.79 -13.61
CA SER A 187 -4.49 10.33 -12.93
C SER A 187 -4.57 10.74 -11.46
N VAL A 188 -3.45 11.01 -10.82
CA VAL A 188 -3.41 11.57 -9.45
C VAL A 188 -3.40 13.10 -9.41
N GLY A 189 -3.61 13.76 -10.56
CA GLY A 189 -3.87 15.19 -10.66
C GLY A 189 -2.66 16.07 -10.96
N ILE A 190 -1.52 15.52 -11.37
CA ILE A 190 -0.41 16.34 -11.88
C ILE A 190 -0.78 16.83 -13.29
N PRO A 191 -0.72 18.15 -13.56
CA PRO A 191 -0.96 18.70 -14.89
C PRO A 191 -0.02 18.10 -15.94
N GLU A 192 -0.56 17.83 -17.11
CA GLU A 192 0.18 17.16 -18.19
C GLU A 192 1.46 17.90 -18.60
N GLU A 193 1.40 19.22 -18.65
CA GLU A 193 2.55 20.09 -18.95
C GLU A 193 3.65 20.05 -17.88
N ASN A 194 3.34 19.53 -16.70
CA ASN A 194 4.27 19.38 -15.58
C ASN A 194 4.82 17.94 -15.47
N ILE A 195 4.49 17.04 -16.41
CA ILE A 195 4.95 15.66 -16.40
C ILE A 195 6.02 15.49 -17.51
N LEU A 196 7.23 15.14 -17.11
CA LEU A 196 8.30 14.76 -18.01
C LEU A 196 9.05 13.56 -17.42
N VAL A 197 8.80 12.38 -17.94
CA VAL A 197 9.44 11.12 -17.52
C VAL A 197 10.28 10.61 -18.66
N ALA A 198 11.56 10.41 -18.41
CA ALA A 198 12.51 9.96 -19.42
C ALA A 198 13.52 8.97 -18.87
N ASP A 199 14.13 8.20 -19.75
CA ASP A 199 15.27 7.36 -19.44
C ASP A 199 16.39 7.47 -20.46
N ILE A 200 17.62 7.14 -20.03
CA ILE A 200 18.69 6.74 -20.92
C ILE A 200 19.02 5.27 -20.71
N TYR A 201 19.00 4.54 -21.79
CA TYR A 201 18.96 3.09 -21.81
C TYR A 201 20.12 2.45 -22.58
N ILE A 202 20.75 1.48 -21.95
CA ILE A 202 21.55 0.43 -22.58
C ILE A 202 21.15 -0.91 -21.95
N GLY A 203 20.86 -1.94 -22.75
CA GLY A 203 20.43 -3.24 -22.24
C GLY A 203 21.45 -3.84 -21.26
N GLY A 204 21.00 -4.17 -20.03
CA GLY A 204 21.84 -4.76 -18.98
C GLY A 204 22.97 -3.87 -18.44
N CYS A 205 22.96 -2.57 -18.73
CA CYS A 205 24.01 -1.63 -18.33
C CYS A 205 24.25 -1.63 -16.83
N VAL A 206 25.52 -1.61 -16.45
CA VAL A 206 25.99 -1.51 -15.05
C VAL A 206 26.69 -0.17 -14.83
N LEU A 207 26.87 0.23 -13.57
CA LEU A 207 27.50 1.52 -13.21
C LEU A 207 28.85 1.77 -13.87
N ASP A 208 29.70 0.74 -13.97
CA ASP A 208 31.01 0.87 -14.63
C ASP A 208 30.89 1.20 -16.13
N THR A 209 29.88 0.67 -16.81
CA THR A 209 29.61 0.98 -18.21
C THR A 209 29.07 2.41 -18.35
N HIS A 210 28.18 2.83 -17.48
CA HIS A 210 27.72 4.22 -17.44
C HIS A 210 28.88 5.20 -17.22
N TRP A 211 29.79 4.89 -16.29
CA TRP A 211 30.98 5.70 -16.03
C TRP A 211 31.93 5.76 -17.23
N ALA A 212 32.23 4.64 -17.86
CA ALA A 212 33.08 4.61 -19.05
C ALA A 212 32.49 5.44 -20.22
N ASN A 213 31.16 5.36 -20.42
CA ASN A 213 30.48 6.17 -21.43
C ASN A 213 30.44 7.66 -21.05
N ALA A 214 30.32 8.00 -19.79
CA ALA A 214 30.38 9.39 -19.31
C ALA A 214 31.77 10.00 -19.59
N GLN A 215 32.86 9.29 -19.24
CA GLN A 215 34.24 9.75 -19.47
C GLN A 215 34.56 10.00 -20.95
N SER A 216 34.02 9.20 -21.85
CA SER A 216 34.26 9.30 -23.31
C SER A 216 33.19 10.11 -24.03
N ASN A 217 32.17 10.60 -23.32
CA ASN A 217 30.95 11.21 -23.88
C ASN A 217 30.38 10.36 -25.03
N ALA A 218 30.29 9.03 -24.81
CA ALA A 218 29.94 8.07 -25.86
C ALA A 218 28.47 8.20 -26.27
N PRO A 219 28.16 8.25 -27.59
CA PRO A 219 26.78 8.27 -28.10
C PRO A 219 26.16 6.87 -28.09
N ALA A 220 26.12 6.25 -26.89
CA ALA A 220 25.81 4.83 -26.71
C ALA A 220 24.37 4.55 -26.26
N TYR A 221 23.61 5.59 -25.95
CA TYR A 221 22.31 5.45 -25.32
C TYR A 221 21.15 5.55 -26.31
N ARG A 222 20.06 4.83 -26.00
CA ARG A 222 18.72 5.21 -26.42
C ARG A 222 18.20 6.22 -25.39
N PHE A 223 17.62 7.33 -25.84
CA PHE A 223 16.86 8.25 -25.02
C PHE A 223 15.38 7.99 -25.23
N GLY A 224 14.63 7.69 -24.16
CA GLY A 224 13.21 7.39 -24.18
C GLY A 224 12.41 8.46 -23.43
N LEU A 225 11.22 8.78 -23.95
CA LEU A 225 10.21 9.62 -23.31
C LEU A 225 8.95 8.79 -23.07
N GLU A 226 8.40 8.82 -21.86
CA GLU A 226 7.13 8.19 -21.56
C GLU A 226 5.99 9.20 -21.76
N ARG A 227 5.04 8.88 -22.63
CA ARG A 227 3.85 9.69 -22.92
C ARG A 227 2.68 8.80 -23.31
N GLU A 228 1.46 9.16 -22.87
CA GLU A 228 0.15 8.62 -23.28
C GLU A 228 0.11 7.14 -23.70
N GLY A 229 0.29 6.23 -22.76
CA GLY A 229 0.07 4.79 -22.98
C GLY A 229 1.07 4.09 -23.87
N TRP A 230 2.12 4.78 -24.30
CA TRP A 230 3.22 4.21 -25.04
C TRP A 230 4.55 4.77 -24.56
N PHE A 231 5.42 3.88 -24.13
CA PHE A 231 6.83 4.12 -24.21
C PHE A 231 7.11 4.44 -25.68
N ASP A 232 7.30 5.71 -26.04
CA ASP A 232 7.67 6.08 -27.38
C ASP A 232 9.08 5.54 -27.65
N GLY A 233 9.11 4.26 -28.01
CA GLY A 233 10.30 3.62 -28.54
C GLY A 233 10.75 4.19 -29.89
N SER A 234 10.26 5.38 -30.29
CA SER A 234 10.87 6.18 -31.31
C SER A 234 12.22 6.65 -30.79
N SER A 235 13.05 5.69 -30.75
CA SER A 235 14.39 5.59 -30.26
C SER A 235 15.25 6.70 -30.86
N TYR A 236 15.43 7.74 -30.12
CA TYR A 236 16.59 8.59 -30.31
C TYR A 236 17.83 7.78 -29.89
N THR A 237 18.32 6.93 -30.77
CA THR A 237 19.58 6.18 -30.59
C THR A 237 20.77 7.09 -30.83
N GLY A 238 21.89 6.79 -30.22
CA GLY A 238 23.10 7.55 -30.34
C GLY A 238 23.16 8.82 -29.53
N TRP A 239 22.43 8.83 -28.39
CA TRP A 239 22.53 9.89 -27.41
C TRP A 239 23.71 9.67 -26.48
N THR A 240 24.30 10.80 -26.06
CA THR A 240 25.24 10.80 -24.93
C THR A 240 24.50 11.06 -23.62
N MET A 241 25.08 10.69 -22.49
CA MET A 241 24.54 11.01 -21.17
C MET A 241 24.41 12.53 -20.98
N GLU A 242 25.41 13.29 -21.42
CA GLU A 242 25.40 14.76 -21.37
C GLU A 242 24.19 15.35 -22.10
N GLN A 243 23.88 14.86 -23.30
CA GLN A 243 22.71 15.33 -24.06
C GLN A 243 21.38 15.09 -23.31
N ALA A 244 21.24 13.94 -22.67
CA ALA A 244 20.04 13.63 -21.90
C ALA A 244 19.91 14.49 -20.64
N ILE A 245 21.02 14.73 -19.93
CA ILE A 245 21.02 15.62 -18.76
C ILE A 245 20.64 17.05 -19.17
N LYS A 246 21.16 17.54 -20.29
CA LYS A 246 20.89 18.89 -20.82
C LYS A 246 19.52 19.03 -21.51
N TYR A 247 18.75 17.94 -21.64
CA TYR A 247 17.47 17.98 -22.35
C TYR A 247 16.41 18.82 -21.64
N ALA A 248 16.37 18.75 -20.31
CA ALA A 248 15.40 19.50 -19.49
C ALA A 248 15.98 19.92 -18.13
N ASP A 249 15.25 20.80 -17.45
CA ASP A 249 15.48 21.19 -16.05
C ASP A 249 14.94 20.10 -15.11
N TRP A 250 15.63 18.97 -15.03
CA TRP A 250 15.22 17.81 -14.25
C TRP A 250 15.09 18.14 -12.77
N ASP A 251 13.96 17.80 -12.14
CA ASP A 251 13.80 17.86 -10.69
C ASP A 251 14.55 16.68 -10.02
N PHE A 252 14.49 15.52 -10.66
CA PHE A 252 15.11 14.30 -10.17
C PHE A 252 15.93 13.61 -11.26
N ILE A 253 17.10 13.11 -10.89
CA ILE A 253 17.87 12.16 -11.70
C ILE A 253 18.07 10.89 -10.89
N THR A 254 17.70 9.73 -11.45
CA THR A 254 17.83 8.45 -10.72
C THR A 254 19.03 7.66 -11.20
N PHE A 255 19.60 6.89 -10.29
CA PHE A 255 20.66 5.95 -10.54
C PHE A 255 20.24 4.56 -10.09
N GLN A 256 20.69 3.54 -10.78
CA GLN A 256 20.52 2.14 -10.41
C GLN A 256 21.78 1.33 -10.73
N GLN A 257 21.92 0.15 -10.13
CA GLN A 257 22.89 -0.84 -10.60
C GLN A 257 22.19 -1.81 -11.56
N GLY A 258 22.92 -2.32 -12.55
CA GLY A 258 22.40 -3.39 -13.39
C GLY A 258 22.03 -4.63 -12.55
N SER A 259 20.91 -5.28 -12.88
CA SER A 259 20.36 -6.37 -12.06
C SER A 259 21.34 -7.52 -11.78
N SER A 260 22.23 -7.82 -12.75
CA SER A 260 23.27 -8.84 -12.64
C SER A 260 24.37 -8.52 -11.61
N ALA A 261 24.48 -7.24 -11.22
CA ALA A 261 25.52 -6.70 -10.36
C ALA A 261 24.96 -5.99 -9.11
N SER A 262 23.63 -5.87 -8.97
CA SER A 262 22.99 -5.07 -7.91
C SER A 262 23.26 -5.56 -6.48
N GLY A 263 23.57 -6.84 -6.31
CA GLY A 263 24.01 -7.42 -5.03
C GLY A 263 25.52 -7.71 -4.97
N ASP A 264 26.34 -7.18 -5.90
CA ASP A 264 27.78 -7.38 -5.94
C ASP A 264 28.51 -6.14 -5.37
N PRO A 265 29.12 -6.24 -4.16
CA PRO A 265 29.77 -5.09 -3.52
C PRO A 265 30.90 -4.46 -4.34
N SER A 266 31.56 -5.23 -5.21
CA SER A 266 32.68 -4.73 -6.02
C SER A 266 32.25 -3.82 -7.17
N SER A 267 30.96 -3.80 -7.52
CA SER A 267 30.40 -3.11 -8.69
C SER A 267 29.98 -1.67 -8.42
N PHE A 268 30.20 -1.12 -7.20
CA PHE A 268 29.77 0.24 -6.81
C PHE A 268 30.90 1.25 -6.77
N SER A 269 32.12 0.88 -7.15
CA SER A 269 33.32 1.73 -7.01
C SER A 269 33.22 3.07 -7.80
N ASN A 270 32.53 3.09 -8.92
CA ASN A 270 32.39 4.25 -9.79
C ASN A 270 31.09 5.06 -9.53
N LEU A 271 30.28 4.71 -8.55
CA LEU A 271 29.02 5.40 -8.28
C LEU A 271 29.24 6.89 -7.96
N GLN A 272 30.22 7.20 -7.09
CA GLN A 272 30.52 8.57 -6.69
C GLN A 272 30.97 9.42 -7.89
N ASN A 273 31.90 8.89 -8.70
CA ASN A 273 32.40 9.59 -9.88
C ASN A 273 31.27 9.89 -10.88
N LEU A 274 30.36 8.92 -11.08
CA LEU A 274 29.20 9.09 -11.96
C LEU A 274 28.24 10.14 -11.42
N MET A 275 27.98 10.15 -10.11
CA MET A 275 27.12 11.18 -9.48
C MET A 275 27.72 12.58 -9.64
N GLU A 276 29.02 12.76 -9.38
CA GLU A 276 29.71 14.03 -9.55
C GLU A 276 29.65 14.53 -11.01
N TYR A 277 29.93 13.64 -11.98
CA TYR A 277 29.82 13.98 -13.41
C TYR A 277 28.40 14.45 -13.79
N VAL A 278 27.37 13.75 -13.31
CA VAL A 278 25.97 14.11 -13.59
C VAL A 278 25.60 15.43 -12.92
N TYR A 279 26.03 15.63 -11.69
CA TYR A 279 25.79 16.86 -10.93
C TYR A 279 26.41 18.08 -11.62
N ASP A 280 27.69 17.97 -12.01
CA ASP A 280 28.41 19.06 -12.66
C ASP A 280 27.71 19.52 -13.95
N ILE A 281 27.16 18.60 -14.74
CA ILE A 281 26.42 18.93 -15.97
C ILE A 281 25.02 19.49 -15.66
N ALA A 282 24.31 18.86 -14.71
CA ALA A 282 22.94 19.24 -14.40
C ALA A 282 22.83 20.63 -13.79
N THR A 283 23.89 21.09 -13.10
CA THR A 283 23.94 22.38 -12.40
C THR A 283 24.76 23.48 -13.09
N ASP A 284 25.39 23.16 -14.24
CA ASP A 284 26.23 24.11 -14.99
C ASP A 284 25.38 25.16 -15.72
N GLU A 285 25.04 26.25 -15.06
CA GLU A 285 24.26 27.36 -15.63
C GLU A 285 24.93 28.04 -16.83
N VAL A 286 26.24 27.81 -17.06
CA VAL A 286 26.98 28.42 -18.18
C VAL A 286 26.81 27.60 -19.46
N ASN A 287 26.91 26.26 -19.37
CA ASN A 287 26.94 25.38 -20.54
C ASN A 287 25.71 24.50 -20.67
N ASN A 288 24.78 24.54 -19.71
CA ASN A 288 23.51 23.83 -19.75
C ASN A 288 22.36 24.84 -19.70
N PRO A 289 21.63 25.07 -20.84
CA PRO A 289 20.52 26.01 -20.88
C PRO A 289 19.32 25.58 -19.99
N ASN A 290 19.31 24.33 -19.55
CA ASN A 290 18.30 23.75 -18.69
C ASN A 290 18.92 23.35 -17.32
N ALA A 291 19.95 24.05 -16.87
CA ALA A 291 20.56 23.78 -15.58
C ALA A 291 19.53 23.93 -14.43
N ASN A 292 19.56 22.99 -13.49
CA ASN A 292 18.80 23.08 -12.27
C ASN A 292 19.72 22.89 -11.07
N PRO A 293 20.12 23.97 -10.37
CA PRO A 293 20.98 23.87 -9.19
C PRO A 293 20.33 23.12 -8.01
N ASN A 294 19.01 22.91 -8.07
CA ASN A 294 18.24 22.19 -7.05
C ASN A 294 17.92 20.74 -7.44
N VAL A 295 18.54 20.21 -8.51
CA VAL A 295 18.34 18.82 -8.93
C VAL A 295 18.64 17.86 -7.77
N LYS A 296 17.79 16.86 -7.58
CA LYS A 296 17.93 15.84 -6.53
C LYS A 296 18.26 14.48 -7.13
N PHE A 297 19.15 13.75 -6.48
CA PHE A 297 19.48 12.39 -6.85
C PHE A 297 18.67 11.38 -6.05
N VAL A 298 18.18 10.36 -6.72
CA VAL A 298 17.36 9.30 -6.14
C VAL A 298 17.91 7.94 -6.58
N TRP A 299 17.98 7.00 -5.66
CA TRP A 299 18.40 5.64 -5.98
C TRP A 299 17.20 4.77 -6.35
N HIS A 300 17.28 4.10 -7.49
CA HIS A 300 16.31 3.09 -7.90
C HIS A 300 16.80 1.70 -7.49
N GLN A 301 16.13 1.08 -6.53
CA GLN A 301 16.39 -0.30 -6.12
C GLN A 301 15.79 -1.27 -7.15
N THR A 302 16.63 -2.05 -7.80
CA THR A 302 16.20 -3.13 -8.69
C THR A 302 15.72 -4.35 -7.89
N TRP A 303 14.94 -5.23 -8.53
CA TRP A 303 14.35 -6.41 -7.89
C TRP A 303 15.19 -7.67 -8.07
N ALA A 304 15.07 -8.59 -7.11
CA ALA A 304 15.64 -9.93 -7.21
C ALA A 304 14.89 -10.75 -8.29
N TYR A 305 15.62 -11.63 -8.94
CA TYR A 305 15.09 -12.51 -9.97
C TYR A 305 14.01 -13.46 -9.41
N GLN A 306 13.12 -13.91 -10.29
CA GLN A 306 12.10 -14.90 -9.93
C GLN A 306 12.77 -16.23 -9.55
N GLN A 307 12.27 -16.87 -8.49
CA GLN A 307 12.75 -18.19 -8.08
C GLN A 307 12.57 -19.21 -9.21
N GLY A 308 13.56 -20.04 -9.40
CA GLY A 308 13.57 -21.06 -10.47
C GLY A 308 13.96 -20.55 -11.86
N THR A 309 14.32 -19.27 -12.03
CA THR A 309 14.91 -18.80 -13.29
C THR A 309 16.30 -19.38 -13.51
N THR A 310 16.65 -19.62 -14.77
CA THR A 310 17.96 -20.15 -15.22
C THR A 310 18.91 -19.05 -15.69
N ALA A 311 18.59 -17.78 -15.43
CA ALA A 311 19.43 -16.65 -15.83
C ALA A 311 20.89 -16.83 -15.32
N ALA A 312 21.87 -16.70 -16.21
CA ALA A 312 23.28 -17.05 -15.92
C ALA A 312 23.84 -16.31 -14.69
N HIS A 313 23.49 -15.04 -14.53
CA HIS A 313 23.95 -14.21 -13.41
C HIS A 313 23.31 -14.56 -12.05
N PHE A 314 22.22 -15.32 -12.06
CA PHE A 314 21.56 -15.76 -10.84
C PHE A 314 22.40 -16.77 -10.04
N SER A 315 23.33 -17.45 -10.70
CA SER A 315 24.30 -18.34 -10.07
C SER A 315 25.16 -17.65 -8.99
N LYS A 316 25.41 -16.33 -9.11
CA LYS A 316 26.12 -15.53 -8.08
C LYS A 316 25.39 -15.53 -6.74
N TYR A 317 24.09 -15.79 -6.74
CA TYR A 317 23.21 -15.83 -5.58
C TYR A 317 22.72 -17.24 -5.27
N ASN A 318 23.46 -18.26 -5.72
CA ASN A 318 23.11 -19.68 -5.55
C ASN A 318 21.72 -20.06 -6.13
N TYR A 319 21.25 -19.34 -7.16
CA TYR A 319 19.91 -19.47 -7.72
C TYR A 319 18.80 -19.31 -6.67
N ASP A 320 19.06 -18.52 -5.61
CA ASP A 320 18.12 -18.24 -4.54
C ASP A 320 17.72 -16.77 -4.51
N GLN A 321 16.41 -16.54 -4.61
CA GLN A 321 15.82 -15.21 -4.71
C GLN A 321 16.06 -14.36 -3.47
N MET A 322 15.94 -14.97 -2.28
CA MET A 322 16.14 -14.25 -1.04
C MET A 322 17.60 -13.89 -0.80
N THR A 323 18.53 -14.77 -1.21
CA THR A 323 19.96 -14.48 -1.21
C THR A 323 20.25 -13.26 -2.09
N MET A 324 19.66 -13.18 -3.29
CA MET A 324 19.80 -12.02 -4.18
C MET A 324 19.21 -10.75 -3.58
N TYR A 325 17.97 -10.82 -3.05
CA TYR A 325 17.32 -9.67 -2.42
C TYR A 325 18.15 -9.13 -1.26
N ASN A 326 18.57 -9.98 -0.34
CA ASN A 326 19.39 -9.59 0.81
C ASN A 326 20.74 -8.99 0.39
N ALA A 327 21.35 -9.50 -0.68
CA ALA A 327 22.58 -8.94 -1.24
C ALA A 327 22.36 -7.53 -1.82
N ILE A 328 21.24 -7.29 -2.52
CA ILE A 328 20.85 -5.97 -3.03
C ILE A 328 20.68 -4.98 -1.86
N VAL A 329 19.93 -5.35 -0.83
CA VAL A 329 19.71 -4.51 0.36
C VAL A 329 21.05 -4.21 1.04
N THR A 330 21.88 -5.20 1.26
CA THR A 330 23.21 -5.02 1.87
C THR A 330 24.11 -4.06 1.07
N CYS A 331 24.07 -4.15 -0.28
CA CYS A 331 24.81 -3.21 -1.12
C CYS A 331 24.27 -1.79 -0.99
N MET A 332 22.96 -1.62 -0.93
CA MET A 332 22.36 -0.29 -0.75
C MET A 332 22.74 0.34 0.60
N GLU A 333 22.61 -0.42 1.70
CA GLU A 333 23.02 0.05 3.03
C GLU A 333 24.48 0.48 3.07
N LYS A 334 25.35 -0.24 2.38
CA LYS A 334 26.79 -0.02 2.43
C LYS A 334 27.29 1.06 1.47
N PHE A 335 26.73 1.15 0.27
CA PHE A 335 27.26 1.96 -0.82
C PHE A 335 26.36 3.12 -1.27
N VAL A 336 25.06 3.07 -0.96
CA VAL A 336 24.08 4.07 -1.38
C VAL A 336 23.70 5.01 -0.25
N LEU A 337 23.38 4.50 0.96
CA LEU A 337 22.93 5.33 2.08
C LEU A 337 23.97 6.34 2.61
N ASN A 338 25.21 6.20 2.24
CA ASN A 338 26.28 7.16 2.59
C ASN A 338 26.57 8.18 1.48
N LYS A 339 25.73 8.23 0.45
CA LYS A 339 25.79 9.18 -0.67
C LYS A 339 24.67 10.20 -0.58
N ASP A 340 24.75 11.21 -1.43
CA ASP A 340 23.81 12.33 -1.46
C ASP A 340 22.53 11.98 -2.27
N PHE A 341 21.92 10.83 -1.93
CA PHE A 341 20.59 10.49 -2.41
C PHE A 341 19.53 10.97 -1.41
N VAL A 342 18.55 11.73 -1.91
CA VAL A 342 17.47 12.25 -1.07
C VAL A 342 16.38 11.22 -0.78
N ALA A 343 16.25 10.21 -1.64
CA ALA A 343 15.26 9.13 -1.51
C ALA A 343 15.70 7.84 -2.22
N ILE A 344 14.99 6.77 -1.93
CA ILE A 344 15.09 5.47 -2.61
C ILE A 344 13.72 5.14 -3.21
N ILE A 345 13.69 4.69 -4.47
CA ILE A 345 12.53 4.06 -5.08
C ILE A 345 12.65 2.56 -4.80
N PRO A 346 11.94 2.00 -3.80
CA PRO A 346 12.19 0.66 -3.29
C PRO A 346 11.45 -0.44 -4.09
N ASN A 347 11.65 -0.47 -5.43
CA ASN A 347 10.97 -1.42 -6.31
C ASN A 347 11.28 -2.88 -5.97
N GLY A 348 12.53 -3.18 -5.62
CA GLY A 348 12.92 -4.53 -5.20
C GLY A 348 12.13 -5.00 -3.98
N THR A 349 11.97 -4.13 -2.97
CA THR A 349 11.18 -4.43 -1.77
C THR A 349 9.69 -4.49 -2.06
N ALA A 350 9.15 -3.59 -2.88
CA ALA A 350 7.74 -3.61 -3.26
C ALA A 350 7.35 -4.90 -4.00
N ILE A 351 8.18 -5.34 -4.96
CA ILE A 351 7.98 -6.63 -5.65
C ILE A 351 8.09 -7.79 -4.65
N GLN A 352 9.03 -7.73 -3.70
CA GLN A 352 9.19 -8.79 -2.71
C GLN A 352 8.00 -8.83 -1.72
N ASN A 353 7.45 -7.68 -1.33
CA ASN A 353 6.20 -7.61 -0.55
C ASN A 353 5.05 -8.28 -1.31
N ALA A 354 4.86 -7.93 -2.59
CA ALA A 354 3.81 -8.50 -3.42
C ALA A 354 3.94 -10.02 -3.61
N ARG A 355 5.17 -10.56 -3.64
CA ARG A 355 5.44 -11.99 -3.70
C ARG A 355 4.92 -12.75 -2.48
N THR A 356 4.74 -12.09 -1.33
CA THR A 356 4.17 -12.70 -0.13
C THR A 356 2.65 -12.84 -0.19
N SER A 357 2.00 -12.28 -1.22
CA SER A 357 0.56 -12.29 -1.44
C SER A 357 0.09 -13.48 -2.29
N ILE A 358 -1.22 -13.54 -2.54
CA ILE A 358 -1.83 -14.50 -3.48
C ILE A 358 -1.32 -14.35 -4.92
N ILE A 359 -0.72 -13.22 -5.29
CA ILE A 359 -0.05 -13.07 -6.60
C ILE A 359 1.13 -14.04 -6.69
N GLY A 360 1.82 -14.28 -5.57
CA GLY A 360 2.97 -15.16 -5.52
C GLY A 360 4.15 -14.64 -6.35
N ASP A 361 5.06 -15.53 -6.72
CA ASP A 361 6.24 -15.18 -7.51
C ASP A 361 5.97 -15.30 -9.03
N THR A 362 5.09 -14.42 -9.54
CA THR A 362 4.62 -14.44 -10.95
C THR A 362 4.96 -13.18 -11.73
N PHE A 363 5.96 -12.43 -11.28
CA PHE A 363 6.27 -11.11 -11.85
C PHE A 363 7.19 -11.14 -13.07
N LYS A 364 7.82 -12.27 -13.36
CA LYS A 364 8.72 -12.43 -14.50
C LYS A 364 7.94 -12.54 -15.82
N ARG A 365 8.26 -11.68 -16.79
CA ARG A 365 7.70 -11.72 -18.14
C ARG A 365 8.54 -12.55 -19.11
N ASP A 366 9.86 -12.53 -18.96
CA ASP A 366 10.82 -13.15 -19.88
C ASP A 366 12.08 -13.63 -19.15
N ASP A 367 13.02 -14.25 -19.89
CA ASP A 367 14.25 -14.81 -19.32
C ASP A 367 15.24 -13.79 -18.78
N HIS A 368 15.02 -12.50 -19.04
CA HIS A 368 15.80 -11.40 -18.47
C HIS A 368 15.22 -10.87 -17.17
N ASN A 369 14.14 -11.47 -16.67
CA ASN A 369 13.43 -11.09 -15.45
C ASN A 369 12.82 -9.69 -15.49
N HIS A 370 12.41 -9.22 -16.68
CA HIS A 370 11.59 -8.04 -16.83
C HIS A 370 10.22 -8.26 -16.17
N LEU A 371 9.66 -7.18 -15.64
CA LEU A 371 8.36 -7.23 -14.98
C LEU A 371 7.22 -7.45 -15.97
N THR A 372 6.19 -8.18 -15.50
CA THR A 372 4.92 -8.31 -16.22
C THR A 372 4.24 -6.96 -16.41
N TYR A 373 3.54 -6.79 -17.52
CA TYR A 373 2.77 -5.57 -17.81
C TYR A 373 1.59 -5.34 -16.87
N GLY A 374 1.10 -6.37 -16.17
CA GLY A 374 0.10 -6.26 -15.13
C GLY A 374 0.67 -5.71 -13.83
N ALA A 375 0.64 -6.53 -12.78
CA ALA A 375 1.03 -6.12 -11.42
C ALA A 375 2.48 -5.61 -11.32
N GLY A 376 3.43 -6.22 -12.05
CA GLY A 376 4.84 -5.91 -11.90
C GLY A 376 5.18 -4.46 -12.23
N ARG A 377 4.91 -4.01 -13.45
CA ARG A 377 5.18 -2.63 -13.89
C ARG A 377 4.27 -1.62 -13.19
N TYR A 378 3.04 -2.02 -12.84
CA TYR A 378 2.13 -1.17 -12.10
C TYR A 378 2.69 -0.83 -10.70
N ILE A 379 3.21 -1.81 -9.98
CA ILE A 379 3.91 -1.61 -8.69
C ILE A 379 5.11 -0.67 -8.89
N ALA A 380 5.95 -0.95 -9.88
CA ALA A 380 7.18 -0.20 -10.10
C ALA A 380 6.91 1.28 -10.43
N SER A 381 5.94 1.54 -11.32
CA SER A 381 5.56 2.90 -11.71
C SER A 381 4.85 3.66 -10.58
N MET A 382 3.95 3.01 -9.82
CA MET A 382 3.33 3.62 -8.64
C MET A 382 4.38 4.03 -7.61
N ASN A 383 5.38 3.19 -7.38
CA ASN A 383 6.44 3.44 -6.43
C ASN A 383 7.30 4.64 -6.86
N LEU A 384 7.67 4.72 -8.14
CA LEU A 384 8.35 5.88 -8.73
C LEU A 384 7.55 7.17 -8.49
N VAL A 385 6.29 7.19 -8.91
CA VAL A 385 5.46 8.40 -8.80
C VAL A 385 5.26 8.79 -7.33
N SER A 386 4.94 7.82 -6.46
CA SER A 386 4.71 8.11 -5.03
C SER A 386 5.95 8.69 -4.36
N VAL A 387 7.13 8.09 -4.58
CA VAL A 387 8.39 8.57 -3.98
C VAL A 387 8.79 9.96 -4.47
N LEU A 388 8.60 10.25 -5.77
CA LEU A 388 9.02 11.52 -6.35
C LEU A 388 8.00 12.65 -6.22
N THR A 389 6.79 12.37 -5.74
CA THR A 389 5.73 13.39 -5.60
C THR A 389 5.13 13.48 -4.21
N GLY A 390 5.36 12.49 -3.36
CA GLY A 390 4.74 12.39 -2.05
C GLY A 390 3.24 12.07 -2.10
N ILE A 391 2.70 11.70 -3.28
CA ILE A 391 1.28 11.38 -3.43
C ILE A 391 1.02 9.95 -2.96
N ASP A 392 0.01 9.77 -2.13
CA ASP A 392 -0.44 8.46 -1.67
C ASP A 392 -1.18 7.70 -2.79
N MET A 393 -0.65 6.55 -3.19
CA MET A 393 -1.24 5.70 -4.23
C MET A 393 -2.48 4.93 -3.76
N SER A 394 -2.87 4.98 -2.49
CA SER A 394 -4.11 4.34 -2.01
C SER A 394 -5.35 4.90 -2.73
N THR A 395 -5.32 6.18 -3.08
CA THR A 395 -6.42 6.88 -3.77
C THR A 395 -6.39 6.74 -5.29
N LEU A 396 -5.34 6.15 -5.88
CA LEU A 396 -5.20 5.98 -7.32
C LEU A 396 -6.37 5.16 -7.88
N THR A 397 -7.08 5.69 -8.88
CA THR A 397 -8.18 5.00 -9.56
C THR A 397 -7.77 4.39 -10.90
N TRP A 398 -6.72 4.93 -11.52
CA TRP A 398 -6.20 4.40 -12.76
C TRP A 398 -5.58 3.01 -12.56
N LYS A 399 -5.77 2.14 -13.54
CA LYS A 399 -5.18 0.79 -13.58
C LYS A 399 -4.75 0.46 -15.00
N PRO A 400 -3.69 -0.33 -15.19
CA PRO A 400 -3.26 -0.72 -16.51
C PRO A 400 -4.31 -1.62 -17.17
N THR A 401 -4.67 -1.26 -18.41
CA THR A 401 -5.57 -2.05 -19.25
C THR A 401 -4.91 -2.23 -20.60
N ASN A 402 -4.67 -3.46 -21.01
CA ASN A 402 -4.15 -3.72 -22.34
C ASN A 402 -4.77 -4.96 -22.97
N SER A 403 -5.59 -4.76 -23.99
CA SER A 403 -6.20 -5.82 -24.76
C SER A 403 -5.19 -6.62 -25.62
N GLY A 404 -4.00 -6.06 -25.89
CA GLY A 404 -2.96 -6.71 -26.71
C GLY A 404 -2.12 -7.74 -25.97
N PHE A 405 -2.01 -7.65 -24.63
CA PHE A 405 -1.20 -8.54 -23.80
C PHE A 405 -2.03 -9.44 -22.86
N ASN A 406 -3.34 -9.46 -23.02
CA ASN A 406 -4.29 -10.35 -22.28
C ASN A 406 -4.13 -10.32 -20.75
N TYR A 407 -3.88 -9.17 -20.13
CA TYR A 407 -3.92 -9.05 -18.69
C TYR A 407 -5.03 -8.10 -18.22
N SER A 408 -5.67 -8.46 -17.15
CA SER A 408 -6.52 -7.57 -16.35
C SER A 408 -6.23 -7.85 -14.89
N LEU A 409 -6.03 -6.80 -14.11
CA LEU A 409 -5.88 -6.93 -12.66
C LEU A 409 -7.26 -7.00 -12.01
N SER A 410 -7.46 -7.98 -11.15
CA SER A 410 -8.61 -8.02 -10.25
C SER A 410 -8.50 -6.89 -9.21
N GLU A 411 -9.61 -6.53 -8.59
CA GLU A 411 -9.61 -5.51 -7.53
C GLU A 411 -8.69 -5.92 -6.36
N THR A 412 -8.64 -7.21 -6.03
CA THR A 412 -7.71 -7.73 -5.00
C THR A 412 -6.25 -7.55 -5.40
N GLU A 413 -5.89 -7.85 -6.65
CA GLU A 413 -4.52 -7.64 -7.14
C GLU A 413 -4.13 -6.15 -7.15
N ILE A 414 -5.07 -5.26 -7.48
CA ILE A 414 -4.86 -3.81 -7.39
C ILE A 414 -4.57 -3.39 -5.93
N LYS A 415 -5.33 -3.90 -4.96
CA LYS A 415 -5.11 -3.63 -3.54
C LYS A 415 -3.75 -4.13 -3.07
N ILE A 416 -3.36 -5.34 -3.47
CA ILE A 416 -2.04 -5.90 -3.20
C ILE A 416 -0.92 -5.01 -3.78
N CYS A 417 -1.08 -4.55 -5.02
CA CYS A 417 -0.10 -3.66 -5.64
C CYS A 417 0.07 -2.36 -4.83
N LYS A 418 -1.02 -1.72 -4.45
CA LYS A 418 -1.01 -0.48 -3.64
C LYS A 418 -0.43 -0.71 -2.25
N GLU A 419 -0.84 -1.78 -1.57
CA GLU A 419 -0.30 -2.18 -0.26
C GLU A 419 1.22 -2.41 -0.33
N SER A 420 1.68 -3.12 -1.36
CA SER A 420 3.09 -3.45 -1.55
C SER A 420 3.95 -2.20 -1.74
N VAL A 421 3.44 -1.20 -2.45
CA VAL A 421 4.08 0.11 -2.62
C VAL A 421 4.13 0.87 -1.30
N ALA A 422 3.00 1.02 -0.60
CA ALA A 422 2.93 1.73 0.67
C ALA A 422 3.87 1.12 1.73
N ASN A 423 3.88 -0.20 1.84
CA ASN A 423 4.74 -0.93 2.76
C ASN A 423 6.23 -0.80 2.41
N ALA A 424 6.59 -0.82 1.12
CA ALA A 424 7.96 -0.66 0.69
C ALA A 424 8.50 0.76 0.92
N ILE A 425 7.68 1.80 0.72
CA ILE A 425 8.04 3.18 1.02
C ILE A 425 8.25 3.36 2.54
N ALA A 426 7.39 2.75 3.35
CA ALA A 426 7.52 2.80 4.81
C ALA A 426 8.74 2.02 5.32
N ASN A 427 9.08 0.88 4.69
CA ASN A 427 10.15 -0.03 5.09
C ASN A 427 10.98 -0.47 3.87
N PRO A 428 11.85 0.39 3.31
CA PRO A 428 12.50 0.15 2.02
C PRO A 428 13.53 -0.99 2.00
N PHE A 429 13.93 -1.49 3.17
CA PHE A 429 14.94 -2.55 3.33
C PHE A 429 14.39 -3.85 3.92
N GLU A 430 13.10 -3.87 4.31
CA GLU A 430 12.49 -5.01 4.97
C GLU A 430 11.23 -5.46 4.24
N ILE A 431 11.06 -6.77 4.10
CA ILE A 431 9.87 -7.36 3.51
C ILE A 431 8.72 -7.26 4.50
N THR A 432 7.65 -6.59 4.10
CA THR A 432 6.38 -6.58 4.82
C THR A 432 5.44 -7.61 4.18
N LYS A 433 4.96 -8.56 4.97
CA LYS A 433 3.99 -9.56 4.49
C LYS A 433 2.68 -8.88 4.09
N SER A 434 2.12 -9.30 2.96
CA SER A 434 0.82 -8.82 2.49
C SER A 434 -0.31 -9.30 3.42
N LYS A 435 -1.35 -8.47 3.56
CA LYS A 435 -2.63 -8.86 4.19
C LYS A 435 -3.42 -9.88 3.37
N TYR A 436 -3.03 -10.10 2.10
CA TYR A 436 -3.59 -11.07 1.19
C TYR A 436 -2.56 -12.18 0.94
N PRO A 437 -2.20 -13.01 1.93
CA PRO A 437 -1.08 -13.93 1.83
C PRO A 437 -1.27 -14.89 0.67
N ALA A 438 -0.15 -15.32 0.06
CA ALA A 438 -0.14 -16.50 -0.81
C ALA A 438 -0.84 -17.63 -0.05
N ILE A 439 -1.79 -18.31 -0.73
CA ILE A 439 -2.62 -19.33 -0.09
C ILE A 439 -1.69 -20.31 0.62
N PRO A 440 -1.68 -20.36 1.95
CA PRO A 440 -0.85 -21.32 2.66
C PRO A 440 -1.24 -22.73 2.19
N VAL A 441 -0.27 -23.59 2.13
CA VAL A 441 -0.51 -25.00 1.74
C VAL A 441 -1.38 -25.70 2.79
N ASN A 442 -1.32 -25.24 4.05
CA ASN A 442 -2.02 -25.82 5.19
C ASN A 442 -2.93 -24.79 5.88
N LEU A 443 -4.12 -25.22 6.30
CA LEU A 443 -5.06 -24.41 7.08
C LEU A 443 -4.48 -24.00 8.44
N SER A 444 -3.65 -24.82 9.06
CA SER A 444 -2.95 -24.54 10.30
C SER A 444 -1.98 -23.35 10.24
N ASP A 445 -1.59 -22.93 9.03
CA ASP A 445 -0.75 -21.74 8.81
C ASP A 445 -1.60 -20.48 8.66
N MET A 446 -2.93 -20.65 8.50
CA MET A 446 -3.90 -19.57 8.27
C MET A 446 -4.72 -19.25 9.50
N PHE A 447 -5.11 -20.25 10.26
CA PHE A 447 -6.08 -20.14 11.34
C PHE A 447 -5.53 -20.69 12.64
N GLU A 448 -5.93 -20.07 13.74
CA GLU A 448 -5.75 -20.65 15.07
C GLU A 448 -6.62 -21.90 15.21
N GLY A 449 -6.11 -22.90 15.93
CA GLY A 449 -6.76 -24.20 16.14
C GLY A 449 -6.11 -25.33 15.35
N GLU A 450 -6.68 -26.51 15.44
CA GLU A 450 -6.20 -27.74 14.82
C GLU A 450 -7.18 -28.28 13.75
N GLY A 451 -8.33 -27.62 13.59
CA GLY A 451 -9.39 -28.02 12.67
C GLY A 451 -10.18 -29.25 13.11
N THR A 452 -10.04 -29.68 14.36
CA THR A 452 -10.81 -30.77 14.95
C THR A 452 -12.10 -30.26 15.60
N GLU A 453 -13.05 -31.13 15.91
CA GLU A 453 -14.28 -30.76 16.60
C GLU A 453 -14.01 -30.09 17.96
N GLN A 454 -13.00 -30.57 18.70
CA GLN A 454 -12.63 -30.05 20.02
C GLN A 454 -11.76 -28.79 19.94
N ASN A 455 -11.01 -28.59 18.85
CA ASN A 455 -10.17 -27.46 18.61
C ASN A 455 -10.31 -26.98 17.14
N PRO A 456 -11.47 -26.37 16.77
CA PRO A 456 -11.76 -25.97 15.39
C PRO A 456 -10.84 -24.82 14.95
N TYR A 457 -10.67 -24.67 13.63
CA TYR A 457 -10.06 -23.46 13.07
C TYR A 457 -10.95 -22.25 13.38
N LEU A 458 -10.35 -21.22 13.98
CA LEU A 458 -11.07 -20.02 14.39
C LEU A 458 -11.10 -19.00 13.25
N ILE A 459 -12.28 -18.50 12.95
CA ILE A 459 -12.52 -17.39 12.02
C ILE A 459 -12.88 -16.17 12.88
N GLN A 460 -11.98 -15.19 12.92
CA GLN A 460 -12.03 -14.08 13.87
C GLN A 460 -12.27 -12.73 13.18
N SER A 461 -12.03 -12.65 11.86
CA SER A 461 -12.01 -11.41 11.10
C SER A 461 -12.51 -11.57 9.67
N ALA A 462 -12.74 -10.44 8.99
CA ALA A 462 -13.01 -10.41 7.55
C ALA A 462 -11.84 -11.02 6.75
N ASP A 463 -10.60 -10.76 7.18
CA ASP A 463 -9.42 -11.29 6.53
C ASP A 463 -9.39 -12.84 6.57
N ASP A 464 -9.81 -13.47 7.67
CA ASP A 464 -9.92 -14.93 7.78
C ASP A 464 -10.97 -15.48 6.82
N MET A 465 -12.11 -14.82 6.69
CA MET A 465 -13.15 -15.21 5.72
C MET A 465 -12.64 -15.11 4.28
N TRP A 466 -11.92 -14.02 3.95
CA TRP A 466 -11.29 -13.87 2.63
C TRP A 466 -10.19 -14.91 2.42
N ALA A 467 -9.42 -15.24 3.44
CA ALA A 467 -8.41 -16.28 3.39
C ALA A 467 -9.03 -17.64 3.07
N LEU A 468 -10.13 -18.02 3.74
CA LEU A 468 -10.87 -19.27 3.48
C LEU A 468 -11.47 -19.30 2.07
N SER A 469 -12.08 -18.18 1.62
CA SER A 469 -12.60 -18.05 0.26
C SER A 469 -11.50 -18.26 -0.78
N ASN A 470 -10.35 -17.62 -0.61
CA ASN A 470 -9.21 -17.74 -1.51
C ASN A 470 -8.59 -19.14 -1.49
N TYR A 471 -8.43 -19.74 -0.30
CA TYR A 471 -7.92 -21.11 -0.15
C TYR A 471 -8.74 -22.13 -0.89
N THR A 472 -10.07 -21.96 -0.91
CA THR A 472 -11.01 -22.91 -1.50
C THR A 472 -11.40 -22.57 -2.95
N LYS A 473 -10.92 -21.44 -3.50
CA LYS A 473 -11.24 -20.99 -4.84
C LYS A 473 -10.86 -22.03 -5.90
N GLY A 474 -11.80 -22.38 -6.78
CA GLY A 474 -11.59 -23.30 -7.90
C GLY A 474 -11.54 -24.79 -7.51
N LYS A 475 -11.79 -25.16 -6.26
CA LYS A 475 -11.72 -26.55 -5.80
C LYS A 475 -12.83 -26.94 -4.83
N ASN A 476 -13.13 -28.24 -4.74
CA ASN A 476 -13.93 -28.78 -3.66
C ASN A 476 -13.13 -28.82 -2.37
N PHE A 477 -13.77 -28.50 -1.25
CA PHE A 477 -13.24 -28.78 0.08
C PHE A 477 -13.86 -30.10 0.55
N THR A 478 -13.12 -31.21 0.43
CA THR A 478 -13.66 -32.57 0.57
C THR A 478 -13.49 -33.18 1.97
N ASP A 479 -12.70 -32.55 2.85
CA ASP A 479 -12.46 -33.08 4.19
C ASP A 479 -13.66 -32.80 5.11
N THR A 480 -14.41 -33.83 5.41
CA THR A 480 -15.60 -33.79 6.27
C THR A 480 -15.28 -33.74 7.77
N ASN A 481 -14.02 -33.96 8.14
CA ASN A 481 -13.55 -33.94 9.54
C ASN A 481 -12.87 -32.63 9.92
N THR A 482 -12.87 -31.66 9.03
CA THR A 482 -12.39 -30.31 9.35
C THR A 482 -13.53 -29.47 9.91
N TYR A 483 -13.23 -28.73 10.98
CA TYR A 483 -14.18 -27.87 11.69
C TYR A 483 -13.68 -26.42 11.71
N PHE A 484 -14.59 -25.50 11.35
CA PHE A 484 -14.38 -24.06 11.45
C PHE A 484 -15.40 -23.46 12.42
N LYS A 485 -14.99 -22.41 13.15
CA LYS A 485 -15.86 -21.73 14.11
C LYS A 485 -15.69 -20.23 14.07
N LEU A 486 -16.79 -19.48 13.97
CA LEU A 486 -16.77 -18.04 14.12
C LEU A 486 -16.59 -17.64 15.60
N THR A 487 -15.74 -16.67 15.87
CA THR A 487 -15.55 -16.12 17.21
C THR A 487 -16.05 -14.69 17.35
N ALA A 488 -16.30 -14.00 16.23
CA ALA A 488 -16.79 -12.63 16.17
C ALA A 488 -17.86 -12.46 15.08
N ASP A 489 -18.63 -11.38 15.14
CA ASP A 489 -19.41 -10.90 14.02
C ASP A 489 -18.47 -10.36 12.95
N ILE A 490 -18.77 -10.63 11.68
CA ILE A 490 -17.88 -10.29 10.56
C ILE A 490 -18.61 -9.44 9.53
N ASP A 491 -18.00 -8.32 9.16
CA ASP A 491 -18.48 -7.45 8.09
C ASP A 491 -17.61 -7.59 6.84
N LEU A 492 -18.18 -8.13 5.76
CA LEU A 492 -17.58 -8.28 4.44
C LEU A 492 -18.17 -7.30 3.42
N SER A 493 -18.97 -6.32 3.86
CA SER A 493 -19.74 -5.44 2.96
C SER A 493 -18.89 -4.39 2.23
N ALA A 494 -17.64 -4.22 2.61
CA ALA A 494 -16.72 -3.30 1.94
C ALA A 494 -16.41 -3.71 0.49
N GLU A 495 -16.59 -4.98 0.14
CA GLU A 495 -16.28 -5.53 -1.18
C GLU A 495 -17.32 -6.57 -1.60
N ASN A 496 -17.43 -6.79 -2.94
CA ASN A 496 -18.23 -7.90 -3.46
C ASN A 496 -17.66 -9.24 -2.95
N TRP A 497 -18.46 -9.96 -2.18
CA TRP A 497 -18.06 -11.24 -1.62
C TRP A 497 -17.80 -12.30 -2.71
N ASN A 498 -16.68 -12.98 -2.65
CA ASN A 498 -16.39 -14.13 -3.47
C ASN A 498 -16.71 -15.41 -2.66
N PRO A 499 -17.67 -16.25 -3.09
CA PRO A 499 -18.12 -17.39 -2.31
C PRO A 499 -17.00 -18.37 -1.95
N ILE A 500 -17.04 -18.93 -0.74
CA ILE A 500 -16.21 -20.09 -0.38
C ILE A 500 -16.47 -21.21 -1.38
N CYS A 501 -15.43 -21.88 -1.86
CA CYS A 501 -15.44 -22.86 -2.94
C CYS A 501 -15.97 -22.31 -4.29
N SER A 502 -15.74 -21.01 -4.58
CA SER A 502 -16.15 -20.43 -5.86
C SER A 502 -15.47 -21.16 -7.03
N SER A 503 -16.20 -21.36 -8.15
CA SER A 503 -15.63 -21.90 -9.39
C SER A 503 -15.29 -20.77 -10.36
N ASN A 504 -14.27 -20.99 -11.20
CA ASN A 504 -13.92 -20.10 -12.30
C ASN A 504 -14.69 -20.43 -13.59
N GLU A 505 -15.55 -21.47 -13.56
CA GLU A 505 -16.28 -21.92 -14.74
C GLU A 505 -17.56 -21.11 -14.93
N SER A 506 -17.80 -20.70 -16.16
CA SER A 506 -19.05 -20.10 -16.63
C SER A 506 -19.91 -21.16 -17.28
N GLY A 507 -21.22 -21.17 -17.03
CA GLY A 507 -22.18 -21.98 -17.74
C GLY A 507 -23.04 -22.91 -16.87
N TRP A 508 -24.11 -23.39 -17.45
CA TRP A 508 -25.18 -24.20 -16.82
C TRP A 508 -24.70 -25.55 -16.23
N VAL A 509 -23.56 -26.07 -16.68
CA VAL A 509 -23.05 -27.43 -16.32
C VAL A 509 -21.98 -27.34 -15.22
N ALA A 510 -21.60 -26.18 -14.77
CA ALA A 510 -20.65 -26.04 -13.68
C ALA A 510 -21.21 -26.74 -12.43
N SER A 511 -20.61 -27.86 -12.08
CA SER A 511 -20.77 -28.45 -10.76
C SER A 511 -20.21 -27.42 -9.78
N ALA A 512 -21.07 -26.80 -8.97
CA ALA A 512 -20.62 -25.91 -7.94
C ALA A 512 -19.61 -26.67 -7.08
N ASN A 513 -18.43 -26.10 -6.88
CA ASN A 513 -17.48 -26.63 -5.92
C ASN A 513 -18.11 -26.62 -4.52
N SER A 514 -17.96 -27.71 -3.79
CA SER A 514 -18.68 -27.96 -2.56
C SER A 514 -17.76 -27.83 -1.34
N PHE A 515 -18.27 -27.17 -0.33
CA PHE A 515 -17.69 -27.12 1.01
C PHE A 515 -18.30 -28.26 1.86
N ASN A 516 -17.51 -29.30 2.11
CA ASN A 516 -17.98 -30.49 2.83
C ASN A 516 -17.55 -30.54 4.31
N ALA A 517 -16.84 -29.55 4.79
CA ALA A 517 -16.43 -29.39 6.18
C ALA A 517 -17.59 -28.94 7.10
N ASN A 518 -17.30 -28.83 8.38
CA ASN A 518 -18.22 -28.30 9.40
C ASN A 518 -17.95 -26.83 9.64
N PHE A 519 -19.00 -26.01 9.61
CA PHE A 519 -18.91 -24.56 9.86
C PHE A 519 -19.91 -24.15 10.95
N ASP A 520 -19.38 -23.89 12.13
CA ASP A 520 -20.13 -23.39 13.30
C ASP A 520 -20.14 -21.86 13.29
N GLY A 521 -21.29 -21.28 12.95
CA GLY A 521 -21.51 -19.83 13.07
C GLY A 521 -21.51 -19.30 14.49
N ASN A 522 -21.63 -20.19 15.51
CA ASN A 522 -21.55 -19.86 16.93
C ASN A 522 -22.48 -18.70 17.34
N GLY A 523 -23.64 -18.60 16.68
CA GLY A 523 -24.62 -17.53 16.89
C GLY A 523 -24.17 -16.15 16.38
N LYS A 524 -23.08 -16.06 15.61
CA LYS A 524 -22.54 -14.82 15.07
C LYS A 524 -23.20 -14.40 13.79
N THR A 525 -22.96 -13.14 13.39
CA THR A 525 -23.48 -12.53 12.18
C THR A 525 -22.39 -12.33 11.15
N ILE A 526 -22.67 -12.72 9.88
CA ILE A 526 -21.88 -12.31 8.72
C ILE A 526 -22.71 -11.34 7.89
N THR A 527 -22.20 -10.13 7.68
CA THR A 527 -22.77 -9.12 6.77
C THR A 527 -21.96 -9.12 5.48
N PHE A 528 -22.60 -9.22 4.31
CA PHE A 528 -21.91 -9.21 3.03
C PHE A 528 -22.77 -8.63 1.90
N VAL A 529 -22.12 -8.20 0.84
CA VAL A 529 -22.76 -7.76 -0.39
C VAL A 529 -22.26 -8.57 -1.58
N GLY A 530 -23.15 -8.83 -2.51
CA GLY A 530 -22.85 -9.51 -3.76
C GLY A 530 -23.53 -8.81 -4.92
N ASN A 531 -22.75 -8.13 -5.78
CA ASN A 531 -23.26 -7.56 -7.02
C ASN A 531 -22.56 -8.23 -8.19
N TYR A 532 -23.25 -9.20 -8.83
CA TYR A 532 -22.65 -10.07 -9.83
C TYR A 532 -23.28 -9.84 -11.19
N THR A 533 -22.49 -9.33 -12.13
CA THR A 533 -22.85 -9.11 -13.52
C THR A 533 -22.30 -10.22 -14.42
N GLY A 534 -22.99 -10.53 -15.53
CA GLY A 534 -22.57 -11.55 -16.49
C GLY A 534 -22.88 -12.99 -16.10
N ASP A 535 -22.19 -13.99 -16.70
CA ASP A 535 -22.43 -15.42 -16.51
C ASP A 535 -21.78 -15.95 -15.23
N THR A 536 -22.39 -15.69 -14.08
CA THR A 536 -21.92 -16.15 -12.77
C THR A 536 -22.94 -17.08 -12.15
N TRP A 537 -22.64 -18.39 -12.03
CA TRP A 537 -23.67 -19.43 -11.82
C TRP A 537 -23.95 -19.84 -10.38
N ALA A 538 -23.08 -19.58 -9.43
CA ALA A 538 -23.24 -20.10 -8.06
C ALA A 538 -22.84 -19.05 -7.03
N LYS A 539 -23.82 -18.39 -6.40
CA LYS A 539 -23.58 -17.29 -5.47
C LYS A 539 -24.34 -17.45 -4.15
N GLY A 540 -23.69 -16.98 -3.08
CA GLY A 540 -24.08 -17.03 -1.69
C GLY A 540 -22.84 -16.81 -0.82
N LEU A 541 -22.92 -17.09 0.47
CA LEU A 541 -21.72 -17.15 1.34
C LEU A 541 -20.80 -18.27 0.87
N PHE A 542 -21.38 -19.42 0.49
CA PHE A 542 -20.72 -20.57 -0.13
C PHE A 542 -21.20 -20.74 -1.58
N SER A 543 -20.35 -21.32 -2.45
CA SER A 543 -20.79 -21.77 -3.78
C SER A 543 -21.76 -22.94 -3.64
N ALA A 544 -21.36 -24.00 -2.95
CA ALA A 544 -22.24 -25.09 -2.53
C ALA A 544 -21.84 -25.61 -1.14
N VAL A 545 -22.79 -26.18 -0.42
CA VAL A 545 -22.60 -26.82 0.88
C VAL A 545 -22.90 -28.32 0.76
N GLY A 546 -21.93 -29.14 1.17
CA GLY A 546 -22.08 -30.61 1.30
C GLY A 546 -21.83 -31.11 2.71
N GLY A 547 -21.35 -30.25 3.62
CA GLY A 547 -21.06 -30.51 5.03
C GLY A 547 -22.16 -30.05 5.98
N TYR A 548 -21.77 -29.74 7.22
CA TYR A 548 -22.66 -29.24 8.26
C TYR A 548 -22.41 -27.77 8.53
N VAL A 549 -23.41 -26.94 8.26
CA VAL A 549 -23.36 -25.47 8.53
C VAL A 549 -24.49 -25.11 9.48
N HIS A 550 -24.17 -24.46 10.59
CA HIS A 550 -25.15 -24.18 11.63
C HIS A 550 -24.88 -22.92 12.44
N ASP A 551 -25.93 -22.49 13.17
CA ASP A 551 -25.90 -21.40 14.17
C ASP A 551 -25.38 -20.06 13.61
N LEU A 552 -25.86 -19.63 12.43
CA LEU A 552 -25.36 -18.48 11.69
C LEU A 552 -26.47 -17.49 11.34
N THR A 553 -26.19 -16.20 11.55
CA THR A 553 -27.02 -15.10 11.03
C THR A 553 -26.35 -14.46 9.81
N LEU A 554 -27.12 -14.24 8.74
CA LEU A 554 -26.68 -13.62 7.50
C LEU A 554 -27.40 -12.29 7.29
N ARG A 555 -26.66 -11.23 6.88
CA ARG A 555 -27.18 -9.90 6.58
C ARG A 555 -26.60 -9.38 5.28
N GLY A 556 -27.31 -8.44 4.64
CA GLY A 556 -26.82 -7.74 3.46
C GLY A 556 -27.69 -7.85 2.23
N GLU A 557 -27.06 -7.85 1.06
CA GLU A 557 -27.78 -7.83 -0.22
C GLU A 557 -27.03 -8.63 -1.29
N ILE A 558 -27.79 -9.38 -2.11
CA ILE A 558 -27.27 -10.06 -3.29
C ILE A 558 -28.06 -9.61 -4.52
N ARG A 559 -27.36 -9.12 -5.54
CA ARG A 559 -27.88 -8.85 -6.89
C ARG A 559 -27.14 -9.73 -7.89
N ILE A 560 -27.86 -10.49 -8.70
CA ILE A 560 -27.28 -11.40 -9.68
C ILE A 560 -28.12 -11.39 -10.97
N GLU A 561 -27.46 -11.19 -12.12
CA GLU A 561 -28.16 -11.22 -13.41
C GLU A 561 -28.51 -12.64 -13.85
N LYS A 562 -27.59 -13.57 -13.68
CA LYS A 562 -27.76 -14.99 -14.08
C LYS A 562 -27.17 -15.90 -13.01
N GLY A 563 -27.77 -17.07 -12.85
CA GLY A 563 -27.28 -18.13 -11.97
C GLY A 563 -28.21 -18.47 -10.83
N ARG A 564 -27.77 -19.44 -10.03
CA ARG A 564 -28.45 -19.90 -8.81
C ARG A 564 -27.95 -19.11 -7.63
N VAL A 565 -28.84 -18.79 -6.71
CA VAL A 565 -28.50 -17.99 -5.56
C VAL A 565 -29.30 -18.36 -4.30
N GLY A 566 -28.60 -18.39 -3.18
CA GLY A 566 -29.16 -18.39 -1.84
C GLY A 566 -28.26 -17.59 -0.92
N SER A 567 -28.78 -17.05 0.17
CA SER A 567 -27.94 -16.29 1.09
C SER A 567 -26.79 -17.12 1.66
N LEU A 568 -27.06 -18.37 2.04
CA LEU A 568 -26.04 -19.30 2.51
C LEU A 568 -25.29 -19.92 1.33
N ALA A 569 -26.00 -20.54 0.39
CA ALA A 569 -25.34 -21.18 -0.75
C ALA A 569 -26.25 -21.24 -1.99
N SER A 570 -25.61 -21.29 -3.16
CA SER A 570 -26.35 -21.53 -4.40
C SER A 570 -26.90 -22.94 -4.45
N MET A 571 -26.19 -23.92 -3.89
CA MET A 571 -26.60 -25.33 -3.91
C MET A 571 -26.34 -26.01 -2.55
N ALA A 572 -27.20 -27.02 -2.26
CA ALA A 572 -26.90 -28.02 -1.23
C ALA A 572 -26.64 -29.36 -1.90
N MET A 573 -25.58 -30.04 -1.48
CA MET A 573 -25.08 -31.30 -2.01
C MET A 573 -25.48 -32.48 -1.10
N ALA A 574 -25.25 -33.70 -1.57
CA ALA A 574 -25.62 -34.91 -0.86
C ALA A 574 -25.10 -34.96 0.59
N GLY A 575 -25.99 -35.20 1.53
CA GLY A 575 -25.65 -35.30 2.95
C GLY A 575 -25.52 -33.98 3.67
N ALA A 576 -25.72 -32.85 2.97
CA ALA A 576 -25.66 -31.52 3.62
C ALA A 576 -26.66 -31.40 4.77
N ARG A 577 -26.18 -30.88 5.89
CA ARG A 577 -26.98 -30.48 7.06
C ARG A 577 -26.88 -28.98 7.24
N ILE A 578 -28.05 -28.35 7.24
CA ILE A 578 -28.14 -26.87 7.37
C ILE A 578 -29.11 -26.61 8.52
N GLU A 579 -28.63 -25.99 9.59
CA GLU A 579 -29.38 -25.88 10.84
C GLU A 579 -29.23 -24.50 11.47
N ASN A 580 -30.32 -23.98 12.02
CA ASN A 580 -30.32 -22.71 12.77
C ASN A 580 -29.74 -21.53 11.95
N ILE A 581 -30.07 -21.42 10.66
CA ILE A 581 -29.66 -20.30 9.81
C ILE A 581 -30.74 -19.22 9.81
N THR A 582 -30.39 -18.00 10.18
CA THR A 582 -31.27 -16.83 10.07
C THR A 582 -30.74 -15.88 8.98
N SER A 583 -31.54 -15.63 7.95
CA SER A 583 -31.19 -14.73 6.85
C SER A 583 -32.01 -13.45 6.85
N TYR A 584 -31.32 -12.31 6.84
CA TYR A 584 -31.88 -10.98 6.56
C TYR A 584 -31.37 -10.44 5.21
N VAL A 585 -30.88 -11.33 4.33
CA VAL A 585 -30.29 -10.94 3.04
C VAL A 585 -31.40 -10.71 2.02
N ASN A 586 -31.44 -9.52 1.43
CA ASN A 586 -32.30 -9.24 0.30
C ASN A 586 -31.67 -9.79 -0.99
N ILE A 587 -32.43 -10.57 -1.76
CA ILE A 587 -31.93 -11.20 -2.99
C ILE A 587 -32.75 -10.72 -4.19
N THR A 588 -32.06 -10.19 -5.21
CA THR A 588 -32.64 -9.86 -6.50
C THR A 588 -31.89 -10.62 -7.60
N ALA A 589 -32.59 -11.53 -8.29
CA ALA A 589 -32.00 -12.38 -9.32
C ALA A 589 -32.78 -12.31 -10.63
N GLY A 590 -32.07 -12.19 -11.75
CA GLY A 590 -32.68 -12.20 -13.09
C GLY A 590 -32.96 -13.62 -13.64
N ASN A 591 -32.65 -14.67 -12.89
CA ASN A 591 -32.72 -16.05 -13.35
C ASN A 591 -33.49 -16.97 -12.36
N ASN A 592 -33.39 -18.27 -12.59
CA ASN A 592 -34.12 -19.35 -11.89
C ASN A 592 -33.33 -19.86 -10.68
N GLN A 593 -34.05 -20.56 -9.77
CA GLN A 593 -33.47 -21.23 -8.60
C GLN A 593 -32.92 -20.26 -7.56
N VAL A 594 -33.83 -19.49 -7.00
CA VAL A 594 -33.56 -18.42 -6.06
C VAL A 594 -34.18 -18.76 -4.71
N GLY A 595 -33.39 -18.92 -3.68
CA GLY A 595 -33.87 -19.21 -2.33
C GLY A 595 -33.36 -18.26 -1.29
N GLY A 596 -34.12 -18.01 -0.24
CA GLY A 596 -33.71 -17.17 0.88
C GLY A 596 -32.47 -17.71 1.60
N ILE A 597 -32.29 -19.02 1.63
CA ILE A 597 -31.14 -19.73 2.22
C ILE A 597 -30.36 -20.50 1.17
N ILE A 598 -31.00 -21.35 0.39
CA ILE A 598 -30.39 -22.22 -0.63
C ILE A 598 -31.09 -22.02 -1.99
N GLY A 599 -30.30 -21.78 -3.03
CA GLY A 599 -30.86 -21.65 -4.39
C GLY A 599 -31.45 -22.96 -4.90
N TYR A 600 -30.75 -24.07 -4.78
CA TYR A 600 -31.16 -25.36 -5.36
C TYR A 600 -30.61 -26.57 -4.62
N VAL A 601 -31.42 -27.65 -4.53
CA VAL A 601 -31.00 -28.96 -4.01
C VAL A 601 -31.16 -30.02 -5.12
N ALA A 602 -30.00 -30.48 -5.63
CA ALA A 602 -29.96 -31.44 -6.74
C ALA A 602 -29.79 -32.90 -6.30
N THR A 603 -29.47 -33.13 -5.02
CA THR A 603 -29.00 -34.44 -4.52
C THR A 603 -29.79 -34.89 -3.29
N GLN A 604 -29.69 -36.19 -2.96
CA GLN A 604 -30.48 -36.83 -1.89
C GLN A 604 -29.90 -36.56 -0.48
N ASN A 605 -30.76 -36.80 0.53
CA ASN A 605 -30.42 -36.82 1.95
C ASN A 605 -29.93 -35.45 2.49
N VAL A 606 -30.52 -34.36 2.02
CA VAL A 606 -30.32 -33.01 2.56
C VAL A 606 -31.34 -32.74 3.65
N VAL A 607 -30.88 -32.20 4.78
CA VAL A 607 -31.71 -31.80 5.92
C VAL A 607 -31.53 -30.31 6.19
N ILE A 608 -32.66 -29.59 6.17
CA ILE A 608 -32.69 -28.13 6.45
C ILE A 608 -33.62 -27.94 7.66
N THR A 609 -33.06 -27.53 8.79
CA THR A 609 -33.80 -27.49 10.07
C THR A 609 -33.66 -26.10 10.72
N ASN A 610 -34.79 -25.64 11.31
CA ASN A 610 -34.81 -24.37 12.09
C ASN A 610 -34.27 -23.15 11.32
N CYS A 611 -34.47 -23.12 9.99
CA CYS A 611 -33.97 -22.01 9.17
C CYS A 611 -35.06 -20.94 8.98
N VAL A 612 -34.68 -19.68 9.11
CA VAL A 612 -35.61 -18.54 9.05
C VAL A 612 -35.13 -17.52 8.03
N ASN A 613 -36.02 -17.09 7.13
CA ASN A 613 -35.77 -16.00 6.20
C ASN A 613 -36.63 -14.78 6.54
N TYR A 614 -35.99 -13.62 6.70
CA TYR A 614 -36.59 -12.30 6.82
C TYR A 614 -36.33 -11.40 5.59
N GLY A 615 -35.43 -11.82 4.70
CA GLY A 615 -35.05 -11.05 3.51
C GLY A 615 -36.11 -11.13 2.41
N THR A 616 -36.27 -10.06 1.66
CA THR A 616 -37.11 -10.03 0.44
C THR A 616 -36.41 -10.77 -0.69
N ILE A 617 -37.11 -11.68 -1.34
CA ILE A 617 -36.57 -12.52 -2.41
C ILE A 617 -37.30 -12.22 -3.73
N THR A 618 -36.56 -11.79 -4.73
CA THR A 618 -37.07 -11.58 -6.09
C THR A 618 -36.29 -12.43 -7.10
N GLY A 619 -36.98 -13.21 -7.90
CA GLY A 619 -36.36 -14.04 -8.93
C GLY A 619 -37.25 -14.17 -10.16
N ARG A 620 -36.75 -14.91 -11.15
CA ARG A 620 -37.56 -15.18 -12.36
C ARG A 620 -38.51 -16.35 -12.17
N GLU A 621 -38.02 -17.51 -11.76
CA GLU A 621 -38.72 -18.78 -11.63
C GLU A 621 -38.06 -19.67 -10.58
N LEU A 622 -38.75 -20.60 -9.98
CA LEU A 622 -38.26 -21.46 -8.89
C LEU A 622 -37.76 -20.59 -7.71
N VAL A 623 -38.66 -19.78 -7.18
CA VAL A 623 -38.34 -18.84 -6.12
C VAL A 623 -38.97 -19.33 -4.81
N GLY A 624 -38.15 -19.45 -3.75
CA GLY A 624 -38.63 -19.89 -2.44
C GLY A 624 -38.03 -19.10 -1.29
N GLY A 625 -38.80 -18.95 -0.21
CA GLY A 625 -38.31 -18.25 0.99
C GLY A 625 -37.16 -18.95 1.69
N ILE A 626 -37.08 -20.27 1.59
CA ILE A 626 -35.99 -21.10 2.11
C ILE A 626 -35.18 -21.70 0.96
N VAL A 627 -35.84 -22.42 0.03
CA VAL A 627 -35.16 -23.07 -1.09
C VAL A 627 -35.87 -22.76 -2.41
N GLY A 628 -35.10 -22.38 -3.45
CA GLY A 628 -35.67 -22.13 -4.77
C GLY A 628 -36.27 -23.36 -5.41
N GLY A 629 -35.54 -24.48 -5.44
CA GLY A 629 -36.02 -25.74 -5.95
C GLY A 629 -35.30 -26.96 -5.40
N SER A 630 -36.03 -28.12 -5.33
CA SER A 630 -35.46 -29.40 -4.92
C SER A 630 -36.04 -30.53 -5.76
N TRP A 631 -35.16 -31.33 -6.37
CA TRP A 631 -35.52 -32.44 -7.24
C TRP A 631 -35.34 -33.83 -6.60
N THR A 632 -35.24 -33.89 -5.28
CA THR A 632 -34.95 -35.10 -4.53
C THR A 632 -35.66 -35.08 -3.17
N ASN A 633 -35.47 -36.12 -2.37
CA ASN A 633 -35.91 -36.19 -0.99
C ASN A 633 -35.10 -35.19 -0.12
N VAL A 634 -35.73 -34.11 0.27
CA VAL A 634 -35.22 -33.10 1.19
C VAL A 634 -36.14 -33.04 2.41
N GLN A 635 -35.58 -32.92 3.59
CA GLN A 635 -36.35 -32.68 4.80
C GLN A 635 -36.25 -31.19 5.19
N TYR A 636 -37.39 -30.53 5.17
CA TYR A 636 -37.56 -29.17 5.70
C TYR A 636 -38.27 -29.31 7.06
N ILE A 637 -37.60 -28.93 8.13
CA ILE A 637 -38.10 -29.08 9.50
C ILE A 637 -38.05 -27.72 10.22
N ASN A 638 -39.21 -27.30 10.74
CA ASN A 638 -39.33 -26.03 11.49
C ASN A 638 -38.79 -24.80 10.71
N CYS A 639 -38.90 -24.77 9.39
CA CYS A 639 -38.44 -23.63 8.60
C CYS A 639 -39.54 -22.58 8.48
N VAL A 640 -39.15 -21.32 8.60
CA VAL A 640 -40.08 -20.17 8.60
C VAL A 640 -39.63 -19.11 7.61
N ASN A 641 -40.56 -18.62 6.81
CA ASN A 641 -40.34 -17.46 5.99
C ASN A 641 -41.21 -16.29 6.44
N HIS A 642 -40.58 -15.13 6.70
CA HIS A 642 -41.21 -13.84 7.02
C HIS A 642 -41.06 -12.83 5.89
N GLY A 643 -40.13 -13.05 4.96
CA GLY A 643 -39.84 -12.14 3.86
C GLY A 643 -40.84 -12.28 2.69
N ASP A 644 -41.07 -11.20 1.98
CA ASP A 644 -41.87 -11.20 0.76
C ASP A 644 -41.13 -11.91 -0.37
N ILE A 645 -41.84 -12.83 -1.07
CA ILE A 645 -41.29 -13.65 -2.15
C ILE A 645 -41.98 -13.30 -3.46
N THR A 646 -41.21 -12.94 -4.48
CA THR A 646 -41.74 -12.57 -5.78
C THR A 646 -41.05 -13.33 -6.92
N ALA A 647 -41.79 -14.02 -7.75
CA ALA A 647 -41.33 -14.51 -9.05
C ALA A 647 -41.89 -13.62 -10.17
N THR A 648 -41.08 -13.38 -11.23
CA THR A 648 -41.59 -12.66 -12.40
C THR A 648 -42.41 -13.56 -13.31
N THR A 649 -42.28 -14.87 -13.18
CA THR A 649 -43.06 -15.85 -13.98
C THR A 649 -43.91 -16.79 -13.09
N ILE A 650 -43.45 -17.99 -12.80
CA ILE A 650 -44.19 -19.03 -12.08
C ILE A 650 -43.28 -19.79 -11.08
N HIS A 651 -43.80 -20.79 -10.37
CA HIS A 651 -43.11 -21.66 -9.41
C HIS A 651 -42.54 -20.86 -8.23
N VAL A 652 -43.44 -20.27 -7.48
CA VAL A 652 -43.07 -19.48 -6.29
C VAL A 652 -43.77 -20.04 -5.05
N GLY A 653 -42.99 -20.23 -3.98
CA GLY A 653 -43.51 -20.71 -2.71
C GLY A 653 -42.84 -20.04 -1.51
N GLY A 654 -43.60 -19.88 -0.44
CA GLY A 654 -43.07 -19.24 0.81
C GLY A 654 -41.92 -20.05 1.44
N ILE A 655 -41.89 -21.38 1.28
CA ILE A 655 -40.78 -22.24 1.73
C ILE A 655 -39.96 -22.73 0.53
N VAL A 656 -40.61 -23.33 -0.46
CA VAL A 656 -39.92 -23.91 -1.63
C VAL A 656 -40.65 -23.58 -2.92
N GLY A 657 -39.93 -23.08 -3.93
CA GLY A 657 -40.52 -22.76 -5.22
C GLY A 657 -41.00 -23.99 -5.98
N GLU A 658 -40.20 -25.05 -5.98
CA GLU A 658 -40.55 -26.33 -6.61
C GLU A 658 -39.94 -27.51 -5.85
N LYS A 659 -40.71 -28.59 -5.65
CA LYS A 659 -40.22 -29.80 -5.00
C LYS A 659 -40.79 -31.06 -5.63
N TYR A 660 -40.08 -32.19 -5.47
CA TYR A 660 -40.63 -33.53 -5.69
C TYR A 660 -41.49 -33.99 -4.50
N SER A 661 -42.41 -34.91 -4.76
CA SER A 661 -43.30 -35.45 -3.71
C SER A 661 -42.57 -36.11 -2.55
N ALA A 662 -41.38 -36.68 -2.79
CA ALA A 662 -40.54 -37.28 -1.75
C ALA A 662 -39.92 -36.27 -0.77
N ALA A 663 -39.89 -34.99 -1.08
CA ALA A 663 -39.45 -33.96 -0.15
C ALA A 663 -40.56 -33.62 0.86
N THR A 664 -40.21 -33.55 2.15
CA THR A 664 -41.15 -33.34 3.25
C THR A 664 -41.01 -32.00 3.92
N LEU A 665 -42.14 -31.36 4.23
CA LEU A 665 -42.22 -30.17 5.08
C LEU A 665 -42.86 -30.54 6.43
N THR A 666 -42.12 -30.34 7.49
CA THR A 666 -42.59 -30.60 8.87
C THR A 666 -42.52 -29.31 9.68
N ASN A 667 -43.67 -28.89 10.21
CA ASN A 667 -43.79 -27.64 11.01
C ASN A 667 -43.22 -26.40 10.31
N CYS A 668 -43.34 -26.34 8.97
CA CYS A 668 -42.90 -25.16 8.21
C CYS A 668 -44.05 -24.18 8.06
N SER A 669 -43.74 -22.87 8.08
CA SER A 669 -44.73 -21.81 7.95
C SER A 669 -44.21 -20.62 7.12
N ASN A 670 -45.13 -19.90 6.53
CA ASN A 670 -44.88 -18.65 5.84
C ASN A 670 -45.91 -17.62 6.23
N ASP A 671 -45.47 -16.43 6.58
CA ASP A 671 -46.32 -15.26 6.81
C ASP A 671 -45.92 -14.05 5.93
N GLY A 672 -44.89 -14.22 5.09
CA GLY A 672 -44.55 -13.27 4.03
C GLY A 672 -45.47 -13.38 2.83
N LYS A 673 -45.60 -12.33 2.05
CA LYS A 673 -46.39 -12.33 0.82
C LYS A 673 -45.72 -13.12 -0.30
N VAL A 674 -46.47 -13.98 -1.00
CA VAL A 674 -45.94 -14.79 -2.09
C VAL A 674 -46.67 -14.43 -3.39
N MET A 675 -45.89 -13.98 -4.39
CA MET A 675 -46.42 -13.45 -5.66
C MET A 675 -45.74 -14.03 -6.89
N ALA A 676 -46.51 -14.34 -7.95
CA ALA A 676 -45.98 -14.53 -9.28
C ALA A 676 -46.63 -13.52 -10.24
N GLY A 677 -45.84 -12.55 -10.70
CA GLY A 677 -46.37 -11.37 -11.41
C GLY A 677 -47.42 -10.66 -10.56
N THR A 678 -48.69 -10.70 -11.00
CA THR A 678 -49.84 -10.12 -10.25
C THR A 678 -50.63 -11.16 -9.44
N THR A 679 -50.26 -12.42 -9.50
CA THR A 679 -50.99 -13.53 -8.83
C THR A 679 -50.40 -13.74 -7.43
N GLU A 680 -51.22 -13.68 -6.42
CA GLU A 680 -50.87 -13.96 -5.02
C GLU A 680 -51.25 -15.40 -4.63
N ALA A 681 -50.49 -16.00 -3.71
CA ALA A 681 -50.79 -17.35 -3.22
C ALA A 681 -52.12 -17.36 -2.45
N THR A 682 -52.95 -18.38 -2.77
CA THR A 682 -54.27 -18.60 -2.13
C THR A 682 -54.37 -19.97 -1.45
N SER A 683 -53.33 -20.79 -1.55
CA SER A 683 -53.25 -22.14 -0.98
C SER A 683 -51.79 -22.47 -0.63
N ASP A 684 -51.57 -23.48 0.25
CA ASP A 684 -50.22 -23.89 0.67
C ASP A 684 -49.41 -24.52 -0.47
N VAL A 685 -50.07 -25.20 -1.40
CA VAL A 685 -49.46 -25.73 -2.62
C VAL A 685 -50.11 -25.08 -3.83
N GLY A 686 -49.27 -24.55 -4.73
CA GLY A 686 -49.75 -23.87 -5.94
C GLY A 686 -50.48 -24.83 -6.87
N THR A 687 -51.60 -24.37 -7.45
CA THR A 687 -52.42 -25.12 -8.38
C THR A 687 -51.80 -25.24 -9.76
N ALA A 688 -52.13 -26.31 -10.49
CA ALA A 688 -51.62 -26.52 -11.84
C ALA A 688 -51.93 -25.35 -12.75
N GLY A 689 -50.92 -24.84 -13.44
CA GLY A 689 -50.98 -23.67 -14.32
C GLY A 689 -50.69 -22.33 -13.66
N GLN A 690 -50.84 -22.19 -12.32
CA GLN A 690 -50.46 -20.99 -11.58
C GLN A 690 -49.16 -21.18 -10.79
N TYR A 691 -49.00 -22.33 -10.14
CA TYR A 691 -47.78 -22.70 -9.35
C TYR A 691 -47.32 -21.63 -8.38
N VAL A 692 -48.26 -20.98 -7.69
CA VAL A 692 -48.05 -20.00 -6.65
C VAL A 692 -48.67 -20.52 -5.36
N GLY A 693 -47.86 -20.90 -4.39
CA GLY A 693 -48.32 -21.49 -3.16
C GLY A 693 -47.73 -20.81 -1.91
N ASN A 694 -48.52 -20.75 -0.85
CA ASN A 694 -48.10 -20.16 0.41
C ASN A 694 -46.88 -20.88 1.01
N LEU A 695 -46.75 -22.20 0.84
CA LEU A 695 -45.58 -22.97 1.25
C LEU A 695 -44.80 -23.52 0.06
N VAL A 696 -45.49 -24.10 -0.94
CA VAL A 696 -44.89 -24.81 -2.08
C VAL A 696 -45.47 -24.27 -3.40
N GLY A 697 -44.61 -23.73 -4.26
CA GLY A 697 -45.06 -23.26 -5.56
C GLY A 697 -45.53 -24.39 -6.47
N ARG A 698 -44.71 -25.41 -6.67
CA ARG A 698 -45.03 -26.61 -7.46
C ARG A 698 -44.57 -27.89 -6.77
N GLN A 699 -45.41 -28.89 -6.79
CA GLN A 699 -45.06 -30.27 -6.41
C GLN A 699 -45.13 -31.17 -7.62
N TYR A 700 -44.09 -31.98 -7.84
CA TYR A 700 -44.05 -33.10 -8.77
C TYR A 700 -44.37 -34.41 -8.04
N ASP A 701 -45.02 -35.32 -8.74
CA ASP A 701 -45.30 -36.68 -8.26
C ASP A 701 -44.08 -37.60 -8.34
#